data_99669993b14a4a50dd090dac11f4c5e4
#
_entry.id   99669993b14a4a50dd090dac11f4c5e4
#
_cell.length_a   1.000
_cell.length_b   1.000
_cell.length_c   1.000
_cell.angle_alpha   90.00
_cell.angle_beta   90.00
_cell.angle_gamma   90.00
#
_symmetry.space_group_name_H-M   'P 1'
#
loop_
_entity.id
_entity.type
_entity.pdbx_description
1 polymer ?
#
loop_
_entity_poly.entity_id
_entity_poly.type
_entity_poly.pdbx_seq_one_letter_code
_entity_poly.pdbx_strand_id
1 'polypeptide(L)'
;MQHPLPGFCTATLNTPSALCLALMGASLLMATPAITRAAESQVTARTLHQQHFVIEAGSLATVLNSFATKAGVVLSFDNGLTEGKQSRGINGRYSIDQGFSVLLSGSGLQAVAGGDNSYVVLPAAPSGSLQLGVTNVTGSGLGAITEGSRSYTTGSSNTATRMSLALRETPQSVSVVTRQQMDDQNMQSLEDVARAATGINTTKDFGTERSRYFSRGFQVNDLQYDGVPTSISESYSMDVTSVNNMAIYDRVEFVRGANGLMQGAGNPSAAINLVRKRPTDTYKLKAEIGGGSWDNYHSQIDVSGPLNEQGTLRGRTVLLYNAGNSFVDRADKENQLFYAIGEADVSEDTTVTLGTVFQKDYHGGYDWGGLPTQLDGSFYPLSRSASFAPSWAHLNKINRTVFADIKHALNDDWKLTVNTNLMWSNADFLGLYGNNIGNDQFRLSTNDTTYDDEQISLDAALNGAFYLLGQRHELVFGANARKDRFINESRYNNNPSVVDILGFAPSHVVSPTYSYERIQYRNVRKDKGLYAATRLNPSDDLHVIVGSRFSWVDYASADYDDRFKENGKVIPYAGVVYDLTDNASVYASYTEIYQVQSNYDINNTLLNPITGSNYEIGLKNEFYDGLLNTSVAVFQVDQSHLPQAVAGADRICGPGHSSTCYEEGGKVRNRGFEVEASGEILPGWNAVLGYTYSHPEYVGGTRKGTDYATETSPRRLVKLATNYRLPGELDNWRVGGSLYHQSKVYLGSVEQGAYSLVDLNANYQINKNLSAQLNLNNVFDKQYYSAVYNSNLGNYYGEPRNFAVTLRYEN
;
A
#
# COMPACT_ATOMS: atom_id res chain seq x y z
N MET A 1 65.54 -6.16 -7.25
CA MET A 1 65.80 -4.93 -6.50
C MET A 1 64.47 -4.59 -5.92
N GLN A 2 64.17 -5.04 -4.67
CA GLN A 2 64.24 -4.32 -3.41
C GLN A 2 63.46 -3.00 -3.48
N HIS A 3 62.36 -2.75 -2.78
CA HIS A 3 62.09 -2.94 -1.35
C HIS A 3 60.57 -3.02 -1.06
N PRO A 4 60.17 -3.56 0.10
CA PRO A 4 58.79 -3.79 0.50
C PRO A 4 58.24 -2.64 1.36
N LEU A 5 56.95 -2.46 1.34
CA LEU A 5 56.16 -1.59 2.26
C LEU A 5 55.41 -2.43 3.30
N PRO A 6 55.15 -1.90 4.48
CA PRO A 6 54.82 -2.69 5.66
C PRO A 6 53.33 -3.04 5.75
N GLY A 7 53.06 -4.19 6.37
CA GLY A 7 51.75 -4.73 6.59
C GLY A 7 50.89 -3.91 7.57
N PHE A 8 49.61 -3.84 7.27
CA PHE A 8 48.58 -3.46 8.23
C PHE A 8 47.91 -4.72 8.77
N CYS A 9 47.94 -4.83 10.08
CA CYS A 9 47.23 -5.85 10.81
C CYS A 9 45.73 -5.79 10.58
N THR A 10 45.15 -6.86 10.06
CA THR A 10 43.71 -7.11 10.12
C THR A 10 43.36 -7.67 11.49
N ALA A 11 42.79 -6.83 12.34
CA ALA A 11 42.08 -7.27 13.51
C ALA A 11 40.62 -7.53 13.15
N THR A 12 40.21 -8.77 13.13
CA THR A 12 38.81 -9.21 13.08
C THR A 12 38.13 -8.85 14.40
N LEU A 13 37.27 -7.86 14.39
CA LEU A 13 36.32 -7.57 15.46
C LEU A 13 34.93 -8.13 15.07
N ASN A 14 34.67 -9.35 15.50
CA ASN A 14 33.31 -9.87 15.64
C ASN A 14 32.73 -9.28 16.92
N THR A 15 31.72 -8.42 16.78
CA THR A 15 30.49 -8.20 17.55
C THR A 15 30.03 -6.75 17.43
N PRO A 16 28.94 -6.46 16.68
CA PRO A 16 28.35 -5.11 16.62
C PRO A 16 27.30 -4.82 17.72
N SER A 17 26.99 -5.78 18.58
CA SER A 17 25.85 -5.67 19.49
C SER A 17 26.02 -4.73 20.69
N ALA A 18 27.24 -4.34 21.06
CA ALA A 18 27.45 -3.51 22.25
C ALA A 18 27.52 -1.99 21.97
N LEU A 19 27.74 -1.57 20.73
CA LEU A 19 27.91 -0.16 20.40
C LEU A 19 26.58 0.59 20.16
N CYS A 20 25.53 -0.12 19.75
CA CYS A 20 24.20 0.49 19.55
C CYS A 20 23.47 0.79 20.87
N LEU A 21 23.67 -0.01 21.90
CA LEU A 21 23.06 0.24 23.22
C LEU A 21 23.74 1.41 23.97
N ALA A 22 25.04 1.66 23.73
CA ALA A 22 25.77 2.76 24.37
C ALA A 22 25.42 4.14 23.79
N LEU A 23 25.03 4.23 22.53
CA LEU A 23 24.59 5.48 21.90
C LEU A 23 23.15 5.86 22.24
N MET A 24 22.29 4.92 22.61
CA MET A 24 20.93 5.20 23.10
C MET A 24 20.91 5.70 24.56
N GLY A 25 21.89 5.37 25.37
CA GLY A 25 21.99 5.82 26.78
C GLY A 25 22.51 7.24 26.96
N ALA A 26 23.23 7.80 26.01
CA ALA A 26 23.84 9.12 26.12
C ALA A 26 22.97 10.30 25.68
N SER A 27 21.89 10.08 24.96
CA SER A 27 20.97 11.12 24.47
C SER A 27 19.79 11.43 25.41
N LEU A 28 19.63 10.68 26.49
CA LEU A 28 18.51 10.88 27.46
C LEU A 28 18.84 11.80 28.64
N LEU A 29 20.01 12.40 28.71
CA LEU A 29 20.45 13.16 29.87
C LEU A 29 20.56 14.70 29.68
N MET A 30 20.14 15.25 28.54
CA MET A 30 20.11 16.71 28.37
C MET A 30 18.82 17.18 27.70
N ALA A 31 17.75 17.29 28.43
CA ALA A 31 16.71 18.33 28.32
C ALA A 31 15.62 18.13 29.38
N THR A 32 15.73 18.80 30.47
CA THR A 32 14.57 19.04 31.34
C THR A 32 13.99 20.41 30.97
N PRO A 33 12.84 20.49 30.29
CA PRO A 33 12.05 21.70 30.28
C PRO A 33 11.16 21.72 31.51
N ALA A 34 11.07 22.88 32.15
CA ALA A 34 10.20 23.16 33.27
C ALA A 34 8.74 22.84 32.93
N ILE A 35 8.14 21.97 33.72
CA ILE A 35 6.72 21.60 33.59
C ILE A 35 5.89 22.74 34.19
N THR A 36 5.32 23.56 33.34
CA THR A 36 4.15 24.35 33.72
C THR A 36 2.92 23.45 33.63
N ARG A 37 2.28 23.23 34.78
CA ARG A 37 1.01 22.52 34.89
C ARG A 37 -0.05 23.23 34.04
N ALA A 38 -0.46 22.65 32.94
CA ALA A 38 -1.73 22.94 32.28
C ALA A 38 -2.79 22.01 32.86
N ALA A 39 -3.92 22.59 33.23
CA ALA A 39 -5.03 21.91 33.87
C ALA A 39 -5.63 20.82 32.96
N GLU A 40 -5.90 19.65 33.54
CA GLU A 40 -6.63 18.55 32.92
C GLU A 40 -8.03 18.98 32.53
N SER A 41 -8.37 18.99 31.24
CA SER A 41 -9.75 19.04 30.77
C SER A 41 -10.21 17.62 30.42
N GLN A 42 -11.04 17.05 31.28
CA GLN A 42 -11.80 15.83 30.97
C GLN A 42 -12.80 16.12 29.85
N VAL A 43 -12.62 15.54 28.69
CA VAL A 43 -13.64 15.54 27.63
C VAL A 43 -14.62 14.39 27.88
N THR A 44 -15.72 14.73 28.49
CA THR A 44 -16.90 13.83 28.60
C THR A 44 -17.53 13.73 27.20
N ALA A 45 -17.75 12.51 26.72
CA ALA A 45 -18.50 12.24 25.50
C ALA A 45 -19.90 12.87 25.57
N ARG A 46 -20.11 13.95 24.82
CA ARG A 46 -21.42 14.57 24.66
C ARG A 46 -22.13 13.94 23.46
N THR A 47 -23.28 13.35 23.74
CA THR A 47 -24.27 12.90 22.76
C THR A 47 -24.58 14.04 21.80
N LEU A 48 -24.38 13.87 20.51
CA LEU A 48 -24.68 14.84 19.45
C LEU A 48 -26.20 14.98 19.29
N HIS A 49 -26.83 15.81 20.13
CA HIS A 49 -28.23 16.22 19.95
C HIS A 49 -28.22 17.37 18.92
N GLN A 50 -28.71 17.12 17.72
CA GLN A 50 -28.96 18.15 16.74
C GLN A 50 -30.28 18.84 17.06
N GLN A 51 -30.25 20.16 17.14
CA GLN A 51 -31.44 21.01 17.35
C GLN A 51 -31.65 21.92 16.13
N HIS A 52 -32.87 22.25 15.85
CA HIS A 52 -33.23 23.20 14.80
C HIS A 52 -33.05 24.63 15.28
N PHE A 53 -32.09 25.36 14.70
CA PHE A 53 -31.82 26.76 15.01
C PHE A 53 -32.26 27.66 13.85
N VAL A 54 -32.94 28.74 14.20
CA VAL A 54 -33.29 29.85 13.30
C VAL A 54 -32.82 31.13 13.97
N ILE A 55 -31.74 31.73 13.46
CA ILE A 55 -31.17 32.98 13.98
C ILE A 55 -30.85 33.85 12.77
N GLU A 56 -31.41 35.06 12.79
CA GLU A 56 -31.22 36.02 11.70
C GLU A 56 -29.76 36.57 11.65
N ALA A 57 -29.34 37.01 10.46
CA ALA A 57 -28.07 37.67 10.28
C ALA A 57 -28.02 38.98 11.09
N GLY A 58 -26.86 39.33 11.61
CA GLY A 58 -26.67 40.55 12.43
C GLY A 58 -25.27 40.68 12.97
N SER A 59 -25.09 41.59 13.93
CA SER A 59 -23.78 41.74 14.57
C SER A 59 -23.34 40.44 15.22
N LEU A 60 -22.07 40.09 15.08
CA LEU A 60 -21.56 38.79 15.55
C LEU A 60 -21.86 38.56 17.04
N ALA A 61 -21.70 39.57 17.89
CA ALA A 61 -22.01 39.48 19.30
C ALA A 61 -23.48 39.17 19.58
N THR A 62 -24.43 39.80 18.87
CA THR A 62 -25.85 39.59 19.01
C THR A 62 -26.24 38.17 18.56
N VAL A 63 -25.74 37.74 17.44
CA VAL A 63 -26.01 36.40 16.85
C VAL A 63 -25.48 35.29 17.76
N LEU A 64 -24.27 35.43 18.27
CA LEU A 64 -23.65 34.44 19.19
C LEU A 64 -24.42 34.34 20.50
N ASN A 65 -24.84 35.44 21.10
CA ASN A 65 -25.64 35.45 22.33
C ASN A 65 -27.02 34.81 22.09
N SER A 66 -27.66 35.09 20.95
CA SER A 66 -28.95 34.49 20.57
C SER A 66 -28.84 32.98 20.38
N PHE A 67 -27.72 32.54 19.76
CA PHE A 67 -27.44 31.14 19.58
C PHE A 67 -27.16 30.42 20.91
N ALA A 68 -26.30 30.97 21.76
CA ALA A 68 -25.97 30.39 23.07
C ALA A 68 -27.23 30.25 23.95
N THR A 69 -28.11 31.27 23.93
CA THR A 69 -29.39 31.24 24.67
C THR A 69 -30.32 30.12 24.15
N LYS A 70 -30.44 29.97 22.82
CA LYS A 70 -31.26 28.90 22.22
C LYS A 70 -30.66 27.50 22.40
N ALA A 71 -29.33 27.42 22.40
CA ALA A 71 -28.62 26.17 22.65
C ALA A 71 -28.57 25.76 24.13
N GLY A 72 -28.92 26.65 25.04
CA GLY A 72 -28.87 26.39 26.46
C GLY A 72 -27.45 26.29 27.03
N VAL A 73 -26.48 27.03 26.45
CA VAL A 73 -25.08 27.02 26.87
C VAL A 73 -24.64 28.38 27.38
N VAL A 74 -23.65 28.38 28.27
CA VAL A 74 -23.01 29.61 28.74
C VAL A 74 -21.93 30.01 27.76
N LEU A 75 -21.99 31.22 27.21
CA LEU A 75 -20.99 31.74 26.27
C LEU A 75 -20.24 32.90 26.88
N SER A 76 -18.93 32.87 26.80
CA SER A 76 -18.05 33.97 27.25
C SER A 76 -17.13 34.41 26.08
N PHE A 77 -17.04 35.71 25.85
CA PHE A 77 -16.12 36.30 24.88
C PHE A 77 -15.81 37.73 25.23
N ASP A 78 -14.64 38.21 24.78
CA ASP A 78 -14.29 39.63 24.87
C ASP A 78 -15.04 40.38 23.76
N ASN A 79 -15.71 41.48 24.15
CA ASN A 79 -16.48 42.30 23.22
C ASN A 79 -15.58 42.89 22.11
N GLY A 80 -14.30 43.18 22.40
CA GLY A 80 -13.34 43.62 21.41
C GLY A 80 -13.08 42.66 20.26
N LEU A 81 -13.26 41.34 20.51
CA LEU A 81 -13.09 40.33 19.46
C LEU A 81 -14.22 40.32 18.45
N THR A 82 -15.42 40.72 18.83
CA THR A 82 -16.63 40.71 18.01
C THR A 82 -17.02 42.09 17.45
N GLU A 83 -16.35 43.14 17.88
CA GLU A 83 -16.64 44.51 17.46
C GLU A 83 -16.43 44.68 15.95
N GLY A 84 -17.42 45.27 15.26
CA GLY A 84 -17.41 45.50 13.82
C GLY A 84 -17.64 44.25 12.95
N LYS A 85 -17.76 43.05 13.54
CA LYS A 85 -17.96 41.83 12.80
C LYS A 85 -19.44 41.49 12.63
N GLN A 86 -19.78 40.84 11.49
CA GLN A 86 -21.16 40.42 11.16
C GLN A 86 -21.21 38.90 11.01
N SER A 87 -22.36 38.31 11.33
CA SER A 87 -22.66 36.90 11.07
C SER A 87 -23.86 36.79 10.12
N ARG A 88 -23.82 35.78 9.23
CA ARG A 88 -24.91 35.48 8.28
C ARG A 88 -26.14 34.86 8.95
N GLY A 89 -26.07 34.59 10.28
CA GLY A 89 -27.08 33.83 10.96
C GLY A 89 -27.05 32.34 10.64
N ILE A 90 -28.06 31.62 11.10
CA ILE A 90 -28.13 30.16 10.91
C ILE A 90 -29.62 29.74 10.79
N ASN A 91 -29.92 28.85 9.84
CA ASN A 91 -31.24 28.25 9.68
C ASN A 91 -31.05 26.78 9.29
N GLY A 92 -31.37 25.86 10.21
CA GLY A 92 -31.21 24.42 9.98
C GLY A 92 -31.00 23.63 11.26
N ARG A 93 -30.74 22.34 11.11
CA ARG A 93 -30.38 21.44 12.21
C ARG A 93 -28.87 21.38 12.38
N TYR A 94 -28.40 21.69 13.58
CA TYR A 94 -26.97 21.70 13.91
C TYR A 94 -26.74 21.16 15.32
N SER A 95 -25.58 20.59 15.55
CA SER A 95 -25.06 20.46 16.91
C SER A 95 -24.58 21.83 17.40
N ILE A 96 -24.35 21.97 18.70
CA ILE A 96 -23.92 23.24 19.29
C ILE A 96 -22.56 23.67 18.68
N ASP A 97 -21.62 22.72 18.54
CA ASP A 97 -20.30 23.00 17.97
C ASP A 97 -20.39 23.40 16.49
N GLN A 98 -21.22 22.71 15.71
CA GLN A 98 -21.47 23.06 14.30
C GLN A 98 -22.13 24.45 14.19
N GLY A 99 -23.08 24.78 15.05
CA GLY A 99 -23.70 26.08 15.08
C GLY A 99 -22.72 27.21 15.33
N PHE A 100 -21.84 27.05 16.32
CA PHE A 100 -20.77 28.02 16.55
C PHE A 100 -19.80 28.13 15.36
N SER A 101 -19.41 27.00 14.79
CA SER A 101 -18.51 27.00 13.63
C SER A 101 -19.09 27.77 12.43
N VAL A 102 -20.38 27.56 12.12
CA VAL A 102 -21.07 28.29 11.05
C VAL A 102 -21.19 29.78 11.35
N LEU A 103 -21.57 30.14 12.59
CA LEU A 103 -21.77 31.55 12.99
C LEU A 103 -20.45 32.33 13.04
N LEU A 104 -19.33 31.67 13.36
CA LEU A 104 -18.00 32.26 13.45
C LEU A 104 -17.23 32.20 12.13
N SER A 105 -17.78 31.55 11.11
CA SER A 105 -17.13 31.42 9.79
C SER A 105 -16.75 32.79 9.22
N GLY A 106 -15.48 32.94 8.80
CA GLY A 106 -14.95 34.18 8.23
C GLY A 106 -14.66 35.30 9.26
N SER A 107 -14.89 35.06 10.57
CA SER A 107 -14.64 36.04 11.61
C SER A 107 -13.21 36.05 12.17
N GLY A 108 -12.41 35.01 11.87
CA GLY A 108 -11.11 34.76 12.49
C GLY A 108 -11.19 34.36 13.95
N LEU A 109 -12.36 33.86 14.39
CA LEU A 109 -12.62 33.40 15.76
C LEU A 109 -13.07 31.96 15.77
N GLN A 110 -12.84 31.27 16.90
CA GLN A 110 -13.31 29.92 17.16
C GLN A 110 -13.97 29.82 18.55
N ALA A 111 -14.97 28.96 18.69
CA ALA A 111 -15.56 28.66 19.98
C ALA A 111 -14.94 27.36 20.52
N VAL A 112 -14.42 27.41 21.72
CA VAL A 112 -13.82 26.25 22.42
C VAL A 112 -14.73 25.89 23.58
N ALA A 113 -15.11 24.60 23.65
CA ALA A 113 -15.90 24.09 24.74
C ALA A 113 -15.10 24.10 26.06
N GLY A 114 -15.62 24.73 27.09
CA GLY A 114 -15.17 24.65 28.48
C GLY A 114 -15.89 23.53 29.23
N GLY A 115 -15.48 23.23 30.46
CA GLY A 115 -16.26 22.36 31.35
C GLY A 115 -17.67 22.94 31.62
N ASP A 116 -18.63 22.10 32.06
CA ASP A 116 -19.98 22.49 32.55
C ASP A 116 -20.85 23.29 31.57
N ASN A 117 -20.99 22.78 30.34
CA ASN A 117 -21.89 23.36 29.33
C ASN A 117 -21.56 24.83 28.94
N SER A 118 -20.27 25.20 29.03
CA SER A 118 -19.78 26.55 28.69
C SER A 118 -18.92 26.55 27.42
N TYR A 119 -18.91 27.69 26.73
CA TYR A 119 -18.09 27.96 25.55
C TYR A 119 -17.36 29.30 25.71
N VAL A 120 -16.12 29.34 25.22
CA VAL A 120 -15.33 30.57 25.15
C VAL A 120 -14.97 30.85 23.70
N VAL A 121 -15.21 32.08 23.23
CA VAL A 121 -14.77 32.49 21.88
C VAL A 121 -13.38 33.10 21.99
N LEU A 122 -12.46 32.56 21.23
CA LEU A 122 -11.06 32.98 21.16
C LEU A 122 -10.69 33.31 19.72
N PRO A 123 -9.60 34.07 19.46
CA PRO A 123 -9.03 34.14 18.13
C PRO A 123 -8.72 32.71 17.62
N ALA A 124 -9.10 32.42 16.40
CA ALA A 124 -8.68 31.19 15.74
C ALA A 124 -7.15 31.22 15.72
N ALA A 125 -6.50 30.15 16.20
CA ALA A 125 -5.07 30.00 16.04
C ALA A 125 -4.75 30.17 14.54
N PRO A 126 -3.69 30.88 14.14
CA PRO A 126 -3.30 30.94 12.74
C PRO A 126 -3.12 29.49 12.26
N SER A 127 -4.02 29.02 11.42
CA SER A 127 -3.98 27.70 10.84
C SER A 127 -2.83 27.68 9.84
N GLY A 128 -1.63 27.47 10.36
CA GLY A 128 -0.41 27.31 9.57
C GLY A 128 -0.28 25.93 8.94
N SER A 129 -1.36 25.19 8.78
CA SER A 129 -1.43 24.02 7.91
C SER A 129 -2.42 24.31 6.81
N LEU A 130 -1.95 24.38 5.58
CA LEU A 130 -2.78 24.20 4.41
C LEU A 130 -3.37 22.78 4.47
N GLN A 131 -4.40 22.57 5.28
CA GLN A 131 -5.46 21.65 4.90
C GLN A 131 -6.11 22.29 3.69
N LEU A 132 -5.49 22.05 2.53
CA LEU A 132 -6.10 22.36 1.24
C LEU A 132 -7.46 21.67 1.26
N GLY A 133 -8.52 22.49 1.39
CA GLY A 133 -9.85 22.02 1.67
C GLY A 133 -10.18 20.83 0.81
N VAL A 134 -10.56 19.74 1.44
CA VAL A 134 -11.30 18.67 0.80
C VAL A 134 -12.58 19.34 0.32
N THR A 135 -12.61 19.65 -0.98
CA THR A 135 -13.82 20.13 -1.62
C THR A 135 -14.84 19.01 -1.53
N ASN A 136 -15.87 19.24 -0.74
CA ASN A 136 -16.99 18.34 -0.47
C ASN A 136 -16.61 16.95 0.10
N VAL A 137 -16.32 16.91 1.39
CA VAL A 137 -16.70 15.76 2.19
C VAL A 137 -18.04 16.11 2.84
N THR A 138 -19.10 15.65 2.27
CA THR A 138 -20.39 15.61 2.93
C THR A 138 -20.26 14.73 4.17
N GLY A 139 -20.21 15.33 5.33
CA GLY A 139 -20.69 14.72 6.55
C GLY A 139 -19.81 13.73 7.31
N SER A 140 -18.70 13.20 6.77
CA SER A 140 -17.90 12.29 7.57
C SER A 140 -16.85 13.06 8.38
N GLY A 141 -16.76 12.83 9.69
CA GLY A 141 -15.70 13.33 10.54
C GLY A 141 -14.31 12.76 10.21
N LEU A 142 -14.19 11.88 9.21
CA LEU A 142 -12.96 11.25 8.74
C LEU A 142 -12.37 12.01 7.56
N GLY A 143 -11.11 12.45 7.70
CA GLY A 143 -10.30 12.99 6.61
C GLY A 143 -9.66 11.88 5.74
N ALA A 144 -8.78 12.28 4.83
CA ALA A 144 -7.97 11.34 4.06
C ALA A 144 -6.84 10.71 4.90
N ILE A 145 -6.35 11.38 5.96
CA ILE A 145 -5.31 10.86 6.87
C ILE A 145 -5.95 9.86 7.82
N THR A 146 -5.35 8.67 7.96
CA THR A 146 -5.87 7.60 8.80
C THR A 146 -5.14 7.46 10.14
N GLU A 147 -3.92 8.01 10.26
CA GLU A 147 -3.17 8.04 11.51
C GLU A 147 -3.93 8.84 12.59
N GLY A 148 -4.18 8.21 13.74
CA GLY A 148 -4.94 8.81 14.84
C GLY A 148 -6.47 8.79 14.66
N SER A 149 -7.01 8.38 13.51
CA SER A 149 -8.46 8.28 13.28
C SER A 149 -9.13 7.19 14.09
N ARG A 150 -8.39 6.18 14.53
CA ARG A 150 -8.90 4.96 15.21
C ARG A 150 -9.92 4.18 14.38
N SER A 151 -9.99 4.42 13.08
CA SER A 151 -10.96 3.82 12.17
C SER A 151 -10.30 2.80 11.24
N TYR A 152 -11.08 1.83 10.79
CA TYR A 152 -10.70 0.87 9.74
C TYR A 152 -11.16 1.33 8.35
N THR A 153 -11.59 2.57 8.21
CA THR A 153 -11.95 3.18 6.92
C THR A 153 -11.42 4.62 6.83
N THR A 154 -11.58 5.26 5.68
CA THR A 154 -11.17 6.64 5.40
C THR A 154 -12.31 7.43 4.77
N GLY A 155 -12.29 8.74 4.92
CA GLY A 155 -13.31 9.63 4.33
C GLY A 155 -13.15 9.82 2.83
N SER A 156 -11.93 9.71 2.27
CA SER A 156 -11.71 9.92 0.84
C SER A 156 -10.47 9.23 0.30
N SER A 157 -10.43 9.02 -1.03
CA SER A 157 -9.26 8.54 -1.78
C SER A 157 -9.14 9.32 -3.10
N ASN A 158 -7.91 9.51 -3.56
CA ASN A 158 -7.60 10.12 -4.86
C ASN A 158 -6.87 9.19 -5.82
N THR A 159 -6.67 7.93 -5.45
CA THR A 159 -5.85 6.96 -6.20
C THR A 159 -6.47 6.60 -7.55
N ALA A 160 -7.81 6.55 -7.65
CA ALA A 160 -8.50 6.16 -8.88
C ALA A 160 -8.45 7.24 -9.98
N THR A 161 -8.59 8.53 -9.61
CA THR A 161 -8.83 9.63 -10.59
C THR A 161 -8.03 10.89 -10.33
N ARG A 162 -7.20 10.96 -9.30
CA ARG A 162 -6.58 12.19 -8.77
C ARG A 162 -7.56 13.22 -8.18
N MET A 163 -8.86 13.02 -8.32
CA MET A 163 -9.86 13.79 -7.59
C MET A 163 -10.02 13.18 -6.19
N SER A 164 -10.11 14.02 -5.17
CA SER A 164 -10.36 13.56 -3.80
C SER A 164 -11.86 13.27 -3.65
N LEU A 165 -12.24 12.01 -3.85
CA LEU A 165 -13.62 11.56 -3.80
C LEU A 165 -13.88 10.72 -2.56
N ALA A 166 -15.08 10.80 -1.99
CA ALA A 166 -15.53 9.84 -0.99
C ALA A 166 -15.51 8.42 -1.58
N LEU A 167 -15.33 7.40 -0.73
CA LEU A 167 -15.33 6.03 -1.22
C LEU A 167 -16.64 5.70 -1.95
N ARG A 168 -17.77 6.25 -1.49
CA ARG A 168 -19.09 6.10 -2.09
C ARG A 168 -19.17 6.71 -3.50
N GLU A 169 -18.51 7.84 -3.72
CA GLU A 169 -18.55 8.60 -4.99
C GLU A 169 -17.55 8.09 -6.04
N THR A 170 -16.66 7.16 -5.67
CA THR A 170 -15.67 6.59 -6.58
C THR A 170 -16.27 5.42 -7.35
N PRO A 171 -16.42 5.47 -8.70
CA PRO A 171 -17.06 4.40 -9.47
C PRO A 171 -16.12 3.23 -9.77
N GLN A 172 -15.38 2.78 -8.78
CA GLN A 172 -14.50 1.61 -8.78
C GLN A 172 -14.45 0.98 -7.40
N SER A 173 -14.13 -0.29 -7.34
CA SER A 173 -13.88 -0.98 -6.08
C SER A 173 -12.56 -0.49 -5.46
N VAL A 174 -12.64 0.12 -4.28
CA VAL A 174 -11.49 0.64 -3.52
C VAL A 174 -11.50 0.05 -2.13
N SER A 175 -10.36 -0.52 -1.72
CA SER A 175 -10.11 -0.94 -0.34
C SER A 175 -9.01 -0.10 0.26
N VAL A 176 -9.15 0.26 1.53
CA VAL A 176 -8.13 1.01 2.27
C VAL A 176 -7.79 0.26 3.55
N VAL A 177 -6.51 -0.09 3.70
CA VAL A 177 -5.97 -0.61 4.95
C VAL A 177 -5.37 0.55 5.72
N THR A 178 -6.01 0.93 6.81
CA THR A 178 -5.68 2.13 7.59
C THR A 178 -4.53 1.89 8.55
N ARG A 179 -3.92 2.97 9.06
CA ARG A 179 -2.88 2.85 10.09
C ARG A 179 -3.37 2.10 11.32
N GLN A 180 -4.60 2.36 11.77
CA GLN A 180 -5.16 1.67 12.92
C GLN A 180 -5.26 0.17 12.72
N GLN A 181 -5.73 -0.28 11.54
CA GLN A 181 -5.79 -1.71 11.22
C GLN A 181 -4.39 -2.34 11.16
N MET A 182 -3.41 -1.65 10.56
CA MET A 182 -2.03 -2.11 10.51
C MET A 182 -1.42 -2.24 11.92
N ASP A 183 -1.67 -1.28 12.80
CA ASP A 183 -1.18 -1.30 14.18
C ASP A 183 -1.83 -2.42 15.01
N ASP A 184 -3.16 -2.60 14.92
CA ASP A 184 -3.89 -3.63 15.67
C ASP A 184 -3.47 -5.05 15.27
N GLN A 185 -3.22 -5.29 13.97
CA GLN A 185 -2.83 -6.60 13.45
C GLN A 185 -1.32 -6.77 13.33
N ASN A 186 -0.51 -5.80 13.80
CA ASN A 186 0.95 -5.82 13.74
C ASN A 186 1.50 -6.10 12.33
N MET A 187 0.92 -5.44 11.31
CA MET A 187 1.35 -5.59 9.92
C MET A 187 2.68 -4.88 9.69
N GLN A 188 3.72 -5.62 9.32
CA GLN A 188 5.07 -5.10 9.13
C GLN A 188 5.45 -4.92 7.65
N SER A 189 4.80 -5.67 6.74
CA SER A 189 5.13 -5.73 5.33
C SER A 189 3.93 -5.41 4.43
N LEU A 190 4.19 -5.09 3.17
CA LEU A 190 3.13 -4.94 2.16
C LEU A 190 2.35 -6.25 1.95
N GLU A 191 3.00 -7.40 2.16
CA GLU A 191 2.32 -8.70 2.07
C GLU A 191 1.25 -8.85 3.14
N ASP A 192 1.53 -8.46 4.40
CA ASP A 192 0.55 -8.52 5.49
C ASP A 192 -0.67 -7.66 5.17
N VAL A 193 -0.43 -6.44 4.67
CA VAL A 193 -1.47 -5.50 4.27
C VAL A 193 -2.29 -6.03 3.08
N ALA A 194 -1.63 -6.56 2.07
CA ALA A 194 -2.31 -7.13 0.89
C ALA A 194 -3.13 -8.37 1.26
N ARG A 195 -2.67 -9.19 2.23
CA ARG A 195 -3.43 -10.32 2.76
C ARG A 195 -4.73 -9.88 3.44
N ALA A 196 -4.75 -8.69 4.05
CA ALA A 196 -5.94 -8.12 4.69
C ALA A 196 -6.89 -7.44 3.68
N ALA A 197 -6.40 -6.92 2.56
CA ALA A 197 -7.19 -6.15 1.59
C ALA A 197 -8.14 -7.05 0.77
N THR A 198 -9.41 -6.64 0.61
CA THR A 198 -10.41 -7.35 -0.18
C THR A 198 -9.98 -7.52 -1.64
N GLY A 199 -10.19 -8.71 -2.21
CA GLY A 199 -9.94 -8.98 -3.64
C GLY A 199 -8.46 -9.11 -4.02
N ILE A 200 -7.54 -9.04 -3.06
CA ILE A 200 -6.11 -9.20 -3.30
C ILE A 200 -5.67 -10.58 -2.80
N ASN A 201 -4.96 -11.33 -3.62
CA ASN A 201 -4.29 -12.56 -3.24
C ASN A 201 -2.78 -12.37 -3.28
N THR A 202 -2.07 -13.07 -2.39
CA THR A 202 -0.61 -13.04 -2.32
C THR A 202 -0.05 -14.45 -2.51
N THR A 203 1.08 -14.56 -3.20
CA THR A 203 1.84 -15.79 -3.34
C THR A 203 3.34 -15.47 -3.36
N LYS A 204 4.18 -16.48 -3.35
CA LYS A 204 5.64 -16.34 -3.46
C LYS A 204 6.11 -16.72 -4.87
N ASP A 205 7.19 -16.11 -5.32
CA ASP A 205 7.82 -16.39 -6.60
C ASP A 205 9.30 -16.71 -6.41
N PHE A 206 9.66 -17.99 -6.39
CA PHE A 206 11.03 -18.47 -6.26
C PHE A 206 11.80 -17.81 -5.11
N GLY A 207 11.33 -18.03 -3.89
CA GLY A 207 11.92 -17.51 -2.67
C GLY A 207 10.88 -17.05 -1.66
N THR A 208 11.22 -17.13 -0.39
CA THR A 208 10.31 -16.77 0.71
C THR A 208 9.98 -15.29 0.76
N GLU A 209 10.81 -14.44 0.16
CA GLU A 209 10.73 -12.97 0.24
C GLU A 209 10.23 -12.29 -1.03
N ARG A 210 10.02 -13.04 -2.11
CA ARG A 210 9.51 -12.52 -3.39
C ARG A 210 7.99 -12.60 -3.41
N SER A 211 7.32 -11.67 -2.74
CA SER A 211 5.86 -11.63 -2.74
C SER A 211 5.30 -11.08 -4.05
N ARG A 212 4.36 -11.79 -4.64
CA ARG A 212 3.56 -11.36 -5.78
C ARG A 212 2.12 -11.13 -5.34
N TYR A 213 1.51 -10.13 -5.93
CA TYR A 213 0.15 -9.70 -5.63
C TYR A 213 -0.73 -9.94 -6.86
N PHE A 214 -1.94 -10.44 -6.63
CA PHE A 214 -2.90 -10.71 -7.69
C PHE A 214 -4.26 -10.16 -7.32
N SER A 215 -4.96 -9.64 -8.31
CA SER A 215 -6.34 -9.21 -8.20
C SER A 215 -7.11 -9.64 -9.44
N ARG A 216 -8.31 -10.18 -9.25
CA ARG A 216 -9.18 -10.59 -10.36
C ARG A 216 -8.47 -11.47 -11.39
N GLY A 217 -7.57 -12.36 -10.95
CA GLY A 217 -6.83 -13.30 -11.79
C GLY A 217 -5.58 -12.75 -12.47
N PHE A 218 -5.25 -11.47 -12.30
CA PHE A 218 -4.11 -10.83 -12.95
C PHE A 218 -3.11 -10.32 -11.91
N GLN A 219 -1.82 -10.38 -12.27
CA GLN A 219 -0.75 -9.88 -11.41
C GLN A 219 -0.81 -8.37 -11.29
N VAL A 220 -0.63 -7.86 -10.06
CA VAL A 220 -0.54 -6.42 -9.79
C VAL A 220 0.88 -5.96 -10.03
N ASN A 221 1.06 -5.11 -11.02
CA ASN A 221 2.34 -4.48 -11.38
C ASN A 221 2.33 -2.96 -11.09
N ASP A 222 1.17 -2.40 -10.78
CA ASP A 222 0.94 -0.97 -10.59
C ASP A 222 1.14 -0.63 -9.12
N LEU A 223 2.30 -0.05 -8.81
CA LEU A 223 2.64 0.47 -7.49
C LEU A 223 2.74 1.98 -7.56
N GLN A 224 2.22 2.65 -6.55
CA GLN A 224 2.30 4.11 -6.42
C GLN A 224 2.83 4.48 -5.03
N TYR A 225 3.61 5.54 -4.97
CA TYR A 225 4.01 6.19 -3.72
C TYR A 225 3.40 7.59 -3.70
N ASP A 226 2.51 7.86 -2.74
CA ASP A 226 1.73 9.11 -2.66
C ASP A 226 1.01 9.43 -3.99
N GLY A 227 0.54 8.38 -4.67
CA GLY A 227 -0.10 8.44 -5.96
C GLY A 227 0.86 8.62 -7.16
N VAL A 228 2.16 8.73 -6.99
CA VAL A 228 3.13 8.79 -8.11
C VAL A 228 3.35 7.39 -8.65
N PRO A 229 3.06 7.13 -9.94
CA PRO A 229 3.24 5.81 -10.52
C PRO A 229 4.68 5.35 -10.52
N THR A 230 4.90 4.14 -10.02
CA THR A 230 6.14 3.36 -10.14
C THR A 230 5.81 2.00 -10.73
N SER A 231 6.75 1.10 -10.87
CA SER A 231 6.43 -0.27 -11.25
C SER A 231 7.11 -1.27 -10.32
N ILE A 232 6.38 -2.33 -9.99
CA ILE A 232 6.99 -3.58 -9.57
C ILE A 232 7.32 -4.27 -10.90
N SER A 233 8.56 -4.32 -11.29
CA SER A 233 8.96 -4.81 -12.61
C SER A 233 8.59 -6.28 -12.85
N GLU A 234 8.47 -6.64 -14.10
CA GLU A 234 7.89 -7.90 -14.56
C GLU A 234 8.76 -9.13 -14.31
N SER A 235 10.05 -8.98 -14.05
CA SER A 235 10.92 -10.10 -13.67
C SER A 235 12.09 -9.61 -12.85
N TYR A 236 12.37 -10.28 -11.74
CA TYR A 236 13.55 -10.10 -10.87
C TYR A 236 13.71 -8.71 -10.20
N SER A 237 13.18 -7.62 -10.71
CA SER A 237 13.20 -6.34 -10.00
C SER A 237 12.25 -6.33 -8.78
N MET A 238 11.37 -7.34 -8.65
CA MET A 238 10.66 -7.57 -7.40
C MET A 238 11.62 -7.71 -6.22
N ASP A 239 12.82 -8.26 -6.44
CA ASP A 239 13.83 -8.37 -5.40
C ASP A 239 14.28 -7.02 -4.88
N VAL A 240 14.28 -6.02 -5.75
CA VAL A 240 14.79 -4.69 -5.44
C VAL A 240 13.69 -3.75 -4.95
N THR A 241 12.48 -3.89 -5.48
CA THR A 241 11.35 -2.98 -5.21
C THR A 241 10.37 -3.50 -4.15
N SER A 242 10.46 -4.77 -3.74
CA SER A 242 9.58 -5.38 -2.73
C SER A 242 9.85 -4.92 -1.29
N VAL A 243 10.77 -3.98 -1.10
CA VAL A 243 11.21 -3.49 0.19
C VAL A 243 10.30 -2.37 0.66
N ASN A 244 9.21 -2.72 1.35
CA ASN A 244 8.25 -1.75 1.88
C ASN A 244 7.88 -2.13 3.31
N ASN A 245 8.55 -1.51 4.29
CA ASN A 245 8.18 -1.62 5.69
C ASN A 245 7.02 -0.68 6.01
N MET A 246 5.98 -1.19 6.67
CA MET A 246 4.75 -0.43 6.94
C MET A 246 4.91 0.67 8.00
N ALA A 247 6.02 0.76 8.70
CA ALA A 247 6.25 1.78 9.73
C ALA A 247 6.10 3.22 9.24
N ILE A 248 6.40 3.48 7.95
CA ILE A 248 6.42 4.83 7.36
C ILE A 248 5.15 5.20 6.58
N TYR A 249 4.16 4.29 6.49
CA TYR A 249 2.93 4.54 5.74
C TYR A 249 1.74 4.81 6.67
N ASP A 250 0.97 5.82 6.32
CA ASP A 250 -0.31 6.16 6.93
C ASP A 250 -1.39 5.13 6.57
N ARG A 251 -1.44 4.76 5.30
CA ARG A 251 -2.38 3.78 4.77
C ARG A 251 -1.89 3.17 3.46
N VAL A 252 -2.54 2.08 3.07
CA VAL A 252 -2.36 1.48 1.74
C VAL A 252 -3.73 1.38 1.07
N GLU A 253 -3.81 1.91 -0.15
CA GLU A 253 -5.04 1.93 -0.94
C GLU A 253 -4.92 0.94 -2.10
N PHE A 254 -5.98 0.18 -2.36
CA PHE A 254 -6.08 -0.78 -3.45
C PHE A 254 -7.25 -0.38 -4.35
N VAL A 255 -6.97 0.03 -5.58
CA VAL A 255 -7.99 0.31 -6.61
C VAL A 255 -8.03 -0.87 -7.56
N ARG A 256 -9.11 -1.66 -7.52
CA ARG A 256 -9.22 -2.90 -8.29
C ARG A 256 -9.73 -2.66 -9.71
N GLY A 257 -9.28 -3.50 -10.66
CA GLY A 257 -9.56 -3.38 -12.07
C GLY A 257 -8.45 -2.68 -12.85
N ALA A 258 -8.75 -2.25 -14.08
CA ALA A 258 -7.79 -1.54 -14.93
C ALA A 258 -7.59 -0.10 -14.44
N ASN A 259 -6.36 0.31 -14.15
CA ASN A 259 -6.01 1.66 -13.67
C ASN A 259 -5.21 2.46 -14.72
N GLY A 260 -5.52 2.27 -15.99
CA GLY A 260 -4.73 2.85 -17.09
C GLY A 260 -4.77 4.38 -17.15
N LEU A 261 -5.84 5.03 -16.66
CA LEU A 261 -5.92 6.50 -16.58
C LEU A 261 -4.73 7.07 -15.80
N MET A 262 -4.37 6.47 -14.66
CA MET A 262 -3.27 6.95 -13.82
C MET A 262 -1.93 6.33 -14.22
N GLN A 263 -1.89 5.02 -14.46
CA GLN A 263 -0.67 4.25 -14.68
C GLN A 263 -0.22 4.25 -16.16
N GLY A 264 -1.16 4.16 -17.10
CA GLY A 264 -0.86 3.98 -18.51
C GLY A 264 -0.74 2.50 -18.88
N ALA A 265 0.48 1.97 -18.86
CA ALA A 265 0.74 0.57 -19.20
C ALA A 265 0.86 -0.31 -17.97
N GLY A 266 0.16 -1.46 -17.94
CA GLY A 266 0.12 -2.44 -16.85
C GLY A 266 -0.91 -3.54 -17.09
N ASN A 267 -1.30 -4.26 -16.03
CA ASN A 267 -2.29 -5.33 -16.06
C ASN A 267 -3.67 -4.85 -15.56
N PRO A 268 -4.77 -5.46 -16.01
CA PRO A 268 -6.12 -5.12 -15.55
C PRO A 268 -6.44 -5.77 -14.18
N SER A 269 -5.57 -5.55 -13.20
CA SER A 269 -5.58 -6.20 -11.89
C SER A 269 -6.00 -5.26 -10.76
N ALA A 270 -5.07 -4.48 -10.29
CA ALA A 270 -5.26 -3.41 -9.32
C ALA A 270 -4.07 -2.45 -9.34
N ALA A 271 -4.26 -1.24 -8.79
CA ALA A 271 -3.18 -0.37 -8.35
C ALA A 271 -3.04 -0.43 -6.83
N ILE A 272 -1.81 -0.46 -6.33
CA ILE A 272 -1.47 -0.36 -4.91
C ILE A 272 -0.84 1.00 -4.67
N ASN A 273 -1.45 1.84 -3.84
CA ASN A 273 -0.89 3.15 -3.47
C ASN A 273 -0.46 3.15 -2.00
N LEU A 274 0.82 3.34 -1.78
CA LEU A 274 1.45 3.47 -0.47
C LEU A 274 1.51 4.95 -0.09
N VAL A 275 0.67 5.38 0.84
CA VAL A 275 0.59 6.77 1.30
C VAL A 275 1.45 6.95 2.53
N ARG A 276 2.50 7.78 2.42
CA ARG A 276 3.47 8.01 3.49
C ARG A 276 2.88 8.84 4.63
N LYS A 277 3.36 8.60 5.85
CA LYS A 277 3.11 9.44 7.01
C LYS A 277 3.69 10.83 6.77
N ARG A 278 2.94 11.87 7.15
CA ARG A 278 3.36 13.28 7.08
C ARG A 278 3.79 13.78 8.46
N PRO A 279 4.54 14.88 8.53
CA PRO A 279 4.78 15.55 9.79
C PRO A 279 3.49 16.00 10.46
N THR A 280 3.48 16.02 11.78
CA THR A 280 2.32 16.42 12.59
C THR A 280 2.42 17.87 13.05
N ASP A 281 1.29 18.51 13.29
CA ASP A 281 1.22 19.92 13.78
C ASP A 281 1.59 20.03 15.26
N THR A 282 1.56 18.93 15.99
CA THR A 282 1.95 18.84 17.41
C THR A 282 3.06 17.82 17.57
N TYR A 283 3.88 17.98 18.63
CA TYR A 283 4.91 17.01 18.94
C TYR A 283 4.29 15.65 19.27
N LYS A 284 4.77 14.62 18.60
CA LYS A 284 4.47 13.23 18.85
C LYS A 284 5.75 12.42 18.94
N LEU A 285 5.79 11.54 19.92
CA LEU A 285 6.82 10.52 20.07
C LEU A 285 6.13 9.16 20.20
N LYS A 286 6.42 8.26 19.28
CA LYS A 286 6.05 6.85 19.37
C LYS A 286 7.32 6.02 19.45
N ALA A 287 7.45 5.21 20.48
CA ALA A 287 8.55 4.26 20.64
C ALA A 287 7.98 2.87 20.87
N GLU A 288 8.51 1.89 20.14
CA GLU A 288 8.08 0.49 20.22
C GLU A 288 9.28 -0.42 20.41
N ILE A 289 9.11 -1.41 21.28
CA ILE A 289 10.00 -2.55 21.38
C ILE A 289 9.15 -3.82 21.42
N GLY A 290 9.64 -4.88 20.80
CA GLY A 290 8.88 -6.13 20.76
C GLY A 290 9.78 -7.33 20.55
N GLY A 291 9.19 -8.50 20.81
CA GLY A 291 9.81 -9.78 20.57
C GLY A 291 8.75 -10.85 20.31
N GLY A 292 9.16 -11.95 19.70
CA GLY A 292 8.22 -13.00 19.32
C GLY A 292 8.89 -14.32 19.01
N SER A 293 8.13 -15.22 18.40
CA SER A 293 8.59 -16.51 17.96
C SER A 293 9.83 -16.39 17.08
N TRP A 294 10.72 -17.39 17.16
CA TRP A 294 11.96 -17.50 16.39
C TRP A 294 12.94 -16.36 16.66
N ASP A 295 13.06 -15.96 17.93
CA ASP A 295 13.99 -14.90 18.37
C ASP A 295 13.83 -13.62 17.56
N ASN A 296 12.59 -13.29 17.18
CA ASN A 296 12.28 -12.07 16.43
C ASN A 296 12.19 -10.89 17.40
N TYR A 297 13.02 -9.89 17.19
CA TYR A 297 13.06 -8.67 18.00
C TYR A 297 12.92 -7.45 17.09
N HIS A 298 12.12 -6.48 17.50
CA HIS A 298 12.01 -5.22 16.79
C HIS A 298 12.09 -4.03 17.75
N SER A 299 12.55 -2.92 17.20
CA SER A 299 12.53 -1.61 17.87
C SER A 299 12.21 -0.53 16.84
N GLN A 300 11.41 0.45 17.24
CA GLN A 300 11.03 1.58 16.39
C GLN A 300 10.97 2.85 17.21
N ILE A 301 11.41 3.96 16.63
CA ILE A 301 11.22 5.31 17.15
C ILE A 301 10.63 6.16 16.01
N ASP A 302 9.55 6.87 16.28
CA ASP A 302 8.86 7.77 15.35
C ASP A 302 8.64 9.11 16.07
N VAL A 303 9.33 10.15 15.63
CA VAL A 303 9.27 11.50 16.19
C VAL A 303 8.77 12.45 15.13
N SER A 304 7.76 13.24 15.48
CA SER A 304 7.13 14.18 14.56
C SER A 304 6.73 15.47 15.28
N GLY A 305 6.71 16.57 14.55
CA GLY A 305 6.20 17.85 15.09
C GLY A 305 6.74 19.10 14.39
N PRO A 306 6.31 20.27 14.88
CA PRO A 306 6.80 21.56 14.39
C PRO A 306 8.27 21.75 14.76
N LEU A 307 9.04 22.33 13.83
CA LEU A 307 10.46 22.68 13.98
C LEU A 307 10.68 24.17 14.24
N ASN A 308 9.63 24.99 14.11
CA ASN A 308 9.64 26.40 14.47
C ASN A 308 8.38 26.76 15.28
N GLU A 309 8.41 27.90 15.96
CA GLU A 309 7.32 28.38 16.82
C GLU A 309 6.03 28.66 16.04
N GLN A 310 6.14 29.04 14.79
CA GLN A 310 5.00 29.35 13.92
C GLN A 310 4.31 28.10 13.35
N GLY A 311 4.91 26.92 13.48
CA GLY A 311 4.39 25.66 12.92
C GLY A 311 4.48 25.58 11.39
N THR A 312 5.12 26.57 10.74
CA THR A 312 5.27 26.59 9.27
C THR A 312 6.37 25.67 8.76
N LEU A 313 7.25 25.19 9.62
CA LEU A 313 8.24 24.17 9.34
C LEU A 313 7.99 22.98 10.24
N ARG A 314 7.74 21.82 9.67
CA ARG A 314 7.42 20.58 10.38
C ARG A 314 8.34 19.45 9.90
N GLY A 315 8.62 18.50 10.78
CA GLY A 315 9.47 17.36 10.45
C GLY A 315 8.99 16.08 11.09
N ARG A 316 9.37 14.96 10.49
CA ARG A 316 9.18 13.61 11.05
C ARG A 316 10.38 12.74 10.73
N THR A 317 10.75 11.89 11.69
CA THR A 317 11.81 10.89 11.52
C THR A 317 11.34 9.58 12.10
N VAL A 318 11.50 8.48 11.33
CA VAL A 318 11.24 7.11 11.79
C VAL A 318 12.52 6.29 11.65
N LEU A 319 12.90 5.64 12.74
CA LEU A 319 13.99 4.67 12.79
C LEU A 319 13.40 3.31 13.17
N LEU A 320 13.82 2.25 12.47
CA LEU A 320 13.39 0.91 12.79
C LEU A 320 14.56 -0.06 12.64
N TYR A 321 14.63 -1.00 13.56
CA TYR A 321 15.49 -2.17 13.49
C TYR A 321 14.67 -3.41 13.84
N ASN A 322 14.74 -4.42 12.98
CA ASN A 322 14.11 -5.72 13.19
C ASN A 322 15.09 -6.82 12.82
N ALA A 323 15.22 -7.83 13.67
CA ALA A 323 16.07 -9.00 13.42
C ALA A 323 15.44 -10.24 14.04
N GLY A 324 15.65 -11.40 13.42
CA GLY A 324 15.15 -12.66 13.92
C GLY A 324 15.44 -13.84 13.00
N ASN A 325 15.16 -15.03 13.51
CA ASN A 325 15.20 -16.25 12.73
C ASN A 325 13.85 -16.45 11.99
N SER A 326 13.78 -17.42 11.10
CA SER A 326 12.55 -17.93 10.49
C SER A 326 12.15 -19.27 11.14
N PHE A 327 10.90 -19.72 10.89
CA PHE A 327 10.51 -21.09 11.16
C PHE A 327 11.23 -22.09 10.22
N VAL A 328 11.78 -21.59 9.13
CA VAL A 328 12.57 -22.37 8.16
C VAL A 328 13.98 -22.52 8.66
N ASP A 329 14.51 -23.73 8.65
CA ASP A 329 15.85 -24.05 9.12
C ASP A 329 16.93 -23.22 8.44
N ARG A 330 17.87 -22.66 9.22
CA ARG A 330 19.00 -21.83 8.76
C ARG A 330 18.63 -20.49 8.16
N ALA A 331 17.35 -20.12 8.10
CA ALA A 331 16.92 -18.84 7.57
C ALA A 331 16.85 -17.79 8.69
N ASP A 332 17.42 -16.64 8.45
CA ASP A 332 17.38 -15.46 9.32
C ASP A 332 17.09 -14.20 8.50
N LYS A 333 16.64 -13.15 9.18
CA LYS A 333 16.34 -11.87 8.56
C LYS A 333 16.78 -10.70 9.42
N GLU A 334 17.18 -9.63 8.76
CA GLU A 334 17.47 -8.34 9.38
C GLU A 334 16.92 -7.21 8.51
N ASN A 335 16.18 -6.29 9.13
CA ASN A 335 15.64 -5.11 8.47
C ASN A 335 16.04 -3.84 9.20
N GLN A 336 16.57 -2.86 8.46
CA GLN A 336 16.96 -1.54 8.96
C GLN A 336 16.22 -0.49 8.13
N LEU A 337 15.56 0.46 8.79
CA LEU A 337 14.84 1.54 8.14
C LEU A 337 15.19 2.90 8.75
N PHE A 338 15.47 3.86 7.90
CA PHE A 338 15.51 5.27 8.20
C PHE A 338 14.56 6.02 7.27
N TYR A 339 13.68 6.81 7.83
CA TYR A 339 12.78 7.72 7.13
C TYR A 339 12.88 9.10 7.72
N ALA A 340 13.01 10.11 6.86
CA ALA A 340 12.94 11.50 7.28
C ALA A 340 12.13 12.31 6.25
N ILE A 341 11.28 13.19 6.74
CA ILE A 341 10.46 14.10 5.92
C ILE A 341 10.35 15.44 6.60
N GLY A 342 10.44 16.50 5.81
CA GLY A 342 10.20 17.87 6.23
C GLY A 342 9.17 18.54 5.34
N GLU A 343 8.32 19.36 5.92
CA GLU A 343 7.33 20.18 5.24
C GLU A 343 7.56 21.66 5.62
N ALA A 344 7.53 22.53 4.63
CA ALA A 344 7.63 23.96 4.82
C ALA A 344 6.49 24.68 4.10
N ASP A 345 5.70 25.45 4.84
CA ASP A 345 4.73 26.38 4.27
C ASP A 345 5.50 27.66 3.90
N VAL A 346 5.92 27.75 2.62
CA VAL A 346 6.73 28.85 2.09
C VAL A 346 5.89 30.09 1.80
N SER A 347 4.58 29.93 1.70
CA SER A 347 3.55 30.97 1.69
C SER A 347 2.22 30.39 2.21
N GLU A 348 1.20 31.22 2.36
CA GLU A 348 -0.15 30.80 2.75
C GLU A 348 -0.74 29.79 1.75
N ASP A 349 -0.33 29.84 0.48
CA ASP A 349 -0.85 29.02 -0.61
C ASP A 349 0.11 27.89 -1.03
N THR A 350 1.32 27.78 -0.45
CA THR A 350 2.36 26.89 -0.94
C THR A 350 3.02 26.11 0.16
N THR A 351 2.90 24.77 0.09
CA THR A 351 3.64 23.83 0.91
C THR A 351 4.64 23.06 0.05
N VAL A 352 5.88 23.01 0.51
CA VAL A 352 6.97 22.21 -0.10
C VAL A 352 7.35 21.09 0.85
N THR A 353 7.44 19.89 0.34
CA THR A 353 7.83 18.68 1.06
C THR A 353 9.11 18.12 0.48
N LEU A 354 10.02 17.68 1.34
CA LEU A 354 11.21 16.91 0.97
C LEU A 354 11.38 15.76 1.95
N GLY A 355 11.66 14.57 1.43
CA GLY A 355 11.87 13.41 2.28
C GLY A 355 12.81 12.38 1.68
N THR A 356 13.25 11.47 2.53
CA THR A 356 14.14 10.37 2.15
C THR A 356 13.79 9.09 2.91
N VAL A 357 14.00 7.96 2.24
CA VAL A 357 13.93 6.62 2.83
C VAL A 357 15.24 5.91 2.55
N PHE A 358 15.80 5.29 3.57
CA PHE A 358 16.84 4.28 3.44
C PHE A 358 16.34 2.99 4.09
N GLN A 359 16.34 1.91 3.36
CA GLN A 359 15.97 0.59 3.89
C GLN A 359 16.97 -0.45 3.44
N LYS A 360 17.40 -1.31 4.37
CA LYS A 360 18.23 -2.48 4.11
C LYS A 360 17.52 -3.70 4.66
N ASP A 361 17.40 -4.74 3.83
CA ASP A 361 16.89 -6.06 4.21
C ASP A 361 17.91 -7.11 3.87
N TYR A 362 18.25 -7.94 4.84
CA TYR A 362 19.11 -9.08 4.68
C TYR A 362 18.33 -10.36 5.02
N HIS A 363 18.46 -11.38 4.20
CA HIS A 363 17.89 -12.71 4.39
C HIS A 363 18.99 -13.74 4.21
N GLY A 364 19.46 -14.32 5.34
CA GLY A 364 20.42 -15.42 5.37
C GLY A 364 19.71 -16.76 5.17
N GLY A 365 20.44 -17.76 4.69
CA GLY A 365 19.86 -19.08 4.41
C GLY A 365 18.70 -19.02 3.41
N TYR A 366 18.73 -18.10 2.46
CA TYR A 366 17.63 -17.78 1.56
C TYR A 366 17.27 -18.95 0.67
N ASP A 367 16.06 -19.50 0.86
CA ASP A 367 15.56 -20.65 0.13
C ASP A 367 14.91 -20.23 -1.20
N TRP A 368 15.73 -20.10 -2.23
CA TRP A 368 15.30 -19.71 -3.56
C TRP A 368 14.45 -20.80 -4.24
N GLY A 369 14.84 -22.05 -4.08
CA GLY A 369 14.18 -23.17 -4.76
C GLY A 369 12.86 -23.59 -4.10
N GLY A 370 12.74 -23.48 -2.79
CA GLY A 370 11.62 -24.03 -2.03
C GLY A 370 11.59 -25.56 -2.07
N LEU A 371 10.44 -26.10 -1.78
CA LEU A 371 10.21 -27.53 -1.65
C LEU A 371 9.86 -28.16 -3.00
N PRO A 372 10.51 -29.25 -3.40
CA PRO A 372 10.09 -30.05 -4.54
C PRO A 372 8.91 -30.96 -4.18
N THR A 373 8.26 -31.50 -5.22
CA THR A 373 7.27 -32.57 -5.09
C THR A 373 7.72 -33.81 -5.87
N GLN A 374 7.05 -34.94 -5.67
CA GLN A 374 7.12 -36.07 -6.56
C GLN A 374 6.57 -35.68 -7.94
N LEU A 375 6.86 -36.46 -8.97
CA LEU A 375 6.41 -36.18 -10.34
C LEU A 375 4.87 -36.24 -10.50
N ASP A 376 4.17 -36.94 -9.61
CA ASP A 376 2.72 -36.95 -9.56
C ASP A 376 2.09 -35.74 -8.85
N GLY A 377 2.94 -34.81 -8.32
CA GLY A 377 2.52 -33.63 -7.61
C GLY A 377 2.35 -33.80 -6.10
N SER A 378 2.51 -35.00 -5.56
CA SER A 378 2.46 -35.21 -4.11
C SER A 378 3.71 -34.66 -3.42
N PHE A 379 3.53 -34.04 -2.25
CA PHE A 379 4.64 -33.50 -1.47
C PHE A 379 5.40 -34.63 -0.75
N TYR A 380 6.72 -34.50 -0.68
CA TYR A 380 7.54 -35.33 0.18
C TYR A 380 7.18 -35.09 1.66
N PRO A 381 7.30 -36.11 2.54
CA PRO A 381 6.98 -36.01 3.96
C PRO A 381 8.08 -35.27 4.73
N LEU A 382 8.30 -33.98 4.39
CA LEU A 382 9.31 -33.13 4.99
C LEU A 382 8.76 -32.34 6.18
N SER A 383 9.63 -31.99 7.11
CA SER A 383 9.28 -31.04 8.17
C SER A 383 8.83 -29.70 7.60
N ARG A 384 7.94 -29.01 8.29
CA ARG A 384 7.58 -27.60 7.93
C ARG A 384 8.76 -26.66 7.99
N SER A 385 9.80 -26.99 8.77
CA SER A 385 11.05 -26.22 8.83
C SER A 385 12.04 -26.58 7.74
N ALA A 386 11.75 -27.61 6.92
CA ALA A 386 12.70 -28.07 5.90
C ALA A 386 13.04 -26.95 4.90
N SER A 387 14.33 -26.81 4.63
CA SER A 387 14.88 -25.90 3.62
C SER A 387 15.99 -26.61 2.87
N PHE A 388 16.07 -26.36 1.59
CA PHE A 388 17.17 -26.79 0.73
C PHE A 388 18.29 -25.76 0.62
N ALA A 389 18.13 -24.58 1.22
CA ALA A 389 19.12 -23.51 1.21
C ALA A 389 20.32 -23.88 2.09
N PRO A 390 21.56 -23.80 1.58
CA PRO A 390 22.77 -23.81 2.38
C PRO A 390 22.92 -22.53 3.21
N SER A 391 23.74 -22.55 4.24
CA SER A 391 24.00 -21.38 5.10
C SER A 391 24.68 -20.21 4.39
N TRP A 392 25.30 -20.43 3.25
CA TRP A 392 25.91 -19.36 2.44
C TRP A 392 24.90 -18.68 1.50
N ALA A 393 23.71 -19.26 1.29
CA ALA A 393 22.66 -18.65 0.48
C ALA A 393 22.15 -17.36 1.14
N HIS A 394 21.95 -16.33 0.36
CA HIS A 394 21.46 -15.05 0.90
C HIS A 394 20.75 -14.21 -0.18
N LEU A 395 19.96 -13.27 0.31
CA LEU A 395 19.42 -12.15 -0.47
C LEU A 395 19.58 -10.89 0.36
N ASN A 396 20.38 -9.96 -0.09
CA ASN A 396 20.59 -8.65 0.53
C ASN A 396 20.04 -7.56 -0.37
N LYS A 397 19.17 -6.71 0.17
CA LYS A 397 18.50 -5.62 -0.57
C LYS A 397 18.79 -4.29 0.10
N ILE A 398 19.06 -3.26 -0.70
CA ILE A 398 19.21 -1.89 -0.23
C ILE A 398 18.38 -0.98 -1.12
N ASN A 399 17.46 -0.25 -0.52
CA ASN A 399 16.64 0.76 -1.18
C ASN A 399 16.97 2.15 -0.63
N ARG A 400 17.15 3.11 -1.53
CA ARG A 400 17.35 4.53 -1.22
C ARG A 400 16.37 5.33 -2.06
N THR A 401 15.52 6.09 -1.39
CA THR A 401 14.53 6.94 -2.06
C THR A 401 14.69 8.38 -1.59
N VAL A 402 14.66 9.30 -2.52
CA VAL A 402 14.45 10.74 -2.26
C VAL A 402 13.18 11.14 -2.96
N PHE A 403 12.31 11.85 -2.26
CA PHE A 403 11.05 12.33 -2.81
C PHE A 403 10.79 13.76 -2.43
N ALA A 404 10.07 14.46 -3.27
CA ALA A 404 9.63 15.81 -3.01
C ALA A 404 8.24 16.04 -3.60
N ASP A 405 7.49 16.92 -2.96
CA ASP A 405 6.24 17.44 -3.52
C ASP A 405 6.10 18.95 -3.27
N ILE A 406 5.39 19.59 -4.19
CA ILE A 406 4.97 20.98 -4.09
C ILE A 406 3.46 21.01 -4.27
N LYS A 407 2.76 21.57 -3.31
CA LYS A 407 1.33 21.84 -3.37
C LYS A 407 1.14 23.34 -3.37
N HIS A 408 0.46 23.85 -4.38
CA HIS A 408 0.19 25.27 -4.53
C HIS A 408 -1.28 25.51 -4.85
N ALA A 409 -1.97 26.24 -3.99
CA ALA A 409 -3.32 26.73 -4.26
C ALA A 409 -3.21 27.96 -5.17
N LEU A 410 -3.71 27.86 -6.40
CA LEU A 410 -3.76 28.98 -7.34
C LEU A 410 -4.88 29.96 -6.94
N ASN A 411 -5.94 29.44 -6.36
CA ASN A 411 -7.08 30.12 -5.74
C ASN A 411 -7.90 29.09 -4.95
N ASP A 412 -9.06 29.48 -4.44
CA ASP A 412 -9.93 28.63 -3.61
C ASP A 412 -10.41 27.36 -4.33
N ASP A 413 -10.50 27.37 -5.65
CA ASP A 413 -11.02 26.27 -6.47
C ASP A 413 -9.91 25.43 -7.14
N TRP A 414 -8.72 26.00 -7.39
CA TRP A 414 -7.69 25.39 -8.22
C TRP A 414 -6.38 25.15 -7.48
N LYS A 415 -5.87 23.93 -7.61
CA LYS A 415 -4.67 23.47 -6.95
C LYS A 415 -3.72 22.78 -7.93
N LEU A 416 -2.45 23.19 -7.91
CA LEU A 416 -1.37 22.50 -8.59
C LEU A 416 -0.62 21.61 -7.59
N THR A 417 -0.36 20.37 -7.98
CA THR A 417 0.47 19.43 -7.22
C THR A 417 1.55 18.91 -8.15
N VAL A 418 2.81 18.97 -7.71
CA VAL A 418 3.96 18.40 -8.43
C VAL A 418 4.67 17.45 -7.49
N ASN A 419 4.82 16.20 -7.89
CA ASN A 419 5.44 15.15 -7.07
C ASN A 419 6.59 14.49 -7.85
N THR A 420 7.66 14.12 -7.13
CA THR A 420 8.76 13.34 -7.71
C THR A 420 9.24 12.27 -6.74
N ASN A 421 9.63 11.12 -7.29
CA ASN A 421 10.34 10.06 -6.59
C ASN A 421 11.60 9.69 -7.37
N LEU A 422 12.71 9.64 -6.67
CA LEU A 422 14.02 9.17 -7.16
C LEU A 422 14.38 7.95 -6.31
N MET A 423 14.48 6.79 -6.91
CA MET A 423 14.74 5.53 -6.22
C MET A 423 15.96 4.85 -6.82
N TRP A 424 16.88 4.41 -5.96
CA TRP A 424 18.04 3.59 -6.27
C TRP A 424 18.00 2.37 -5.38
N SER A 425 17.90 1.21 -6.00
CA SER A 425 17.76 -0.05 -5.31
C SER A 425 18.78 -1.05 -5.83
N ASN A 426 19.40 -1.78 -4.90
CA ASN A 426 20.37 -2.81 -5.22
C ASN A 426 19.95 -4.10 -4.51
N ALA A 427 20.18 -5.24 -5.15
CA ALA A 427 20.11 -6.52 -4.49
C ALA A 427 21.32 -7.39 -4.86
N ASP A 428 21.77 -8.18 -3.89
CA ASP A 428 22.81 -9.19 -4.04
C ASP A 428 22.26 -10.54 -3.61
N PHE A 429 22.24 -11.48 -4.51
CA PHE A 429 21.59 -12.76 -4.38
C PHE A 429 22.52 -13.92 -4.71
N LEU A 430 22.63 -14.87 -3.79
CA LEU A 430 23.26 -16.15 -4.03
C LEU A 430 22.34 -17.27 -3.54
N GLY A 431 21.88 -18.12 -4.45
CA GLY A 431 20.88 -19.14 -4.13
C GLY A 431 21.16 -20.47 -4.80
N LEU A 432 20.43 -21.49 -4.31
CA LEU A 432 20.46 -22.86 -4.82
C LEU A 432 19.04 -23.33 -5.13
N TYR A 433 18.87 -24.11 -6.18
CA TYR A 433 17.63 -24.84 -6.46
C TYR A 433 17.94 -26.24 -7.00
N GLY A 434 16.94 -27.13 -6.89
CA GLY A 434 17.03 -28.48 -7.39
C GLY A 434 16.05 -28.74 -8.53
N ASN A 435 16.51 -29.37 -9.61
CA ASN A 435 15.65 -29.90 -10.67
C ASN A 435 15.39 -31.37 -10.43
N ASN A 436 14.12 -31.79 -10.32
CA ASN A 436 13.72 -33.18 -10.19
C ASN A 436 14.06 -33.95 -11.47
N ILE A 437 14.88 -34.99 -11.35
CA ILE A 437 15.26 -35.86 -12.47
C ILE A 437 14.67 -37.26 -12.36
N GLY A 438 13.73 -37.48 -11.43
CA GLY A 438 13.09 -38.76 -11.15
C GLY A 438 13.83 -39.62 -10.11
N ASN A 439 13.20 -40.65 -9.62
CA ASN A 439 13.74 -41.56 -8.62
C ASN A 439 14.21 -40.87 -7.32
N ASP A 440 13.48 -39.85 -6.87
CA ASP A 440 13.79 -39.04 -5.70
C ASP A 440 15.16 -38.33 -5.77
N GLN A 441 15.67 -38.16 -6.98
CA GLN A 441 16.93 -37.49 -7.24
C GLN A 441 16.74 -36.09 -7.82
N PHE A 442 17.60 -35.17 -7.36
CA PHE A 442 17.60 -33.76 -7.79
C PHE A 442 18.99 -33.35 -8.27
N ARG A 443 18.99 -32.63 -9.38
CA ARG A 443 20.18 -31.98 -9.91
C ARG A 443 20.23 -30.57 -9.35
N LEU A 444 21.28 -30.26 -8.57
CA LEU A 444 21.45 -28.95 -7.95
C LEU A 444 22.01 -27.95 -8.94
N SER A 445 21.52 -26.71 -8.88
CA SER A 445 22.03 -25.58 -9.64
C SER A 445 22.15 -24.37 -8.70
N THR A 446 23.16 -23.53 -8.91
CA THR A 446 23.33 -22.29 -8.15
C THR A 446 23.24 -21.10 -9.06
N ASN A 447 22.75 -20.00 -8.51
CA ASN A 447 22.68 -18.70 -9.18
C ASN A 447 23.28 -17.63 -8.29
N ASP A 448 24.19 -16.85 -8.83
CA ASP A 448 24.81 -15.68 -8.21
C ASP A 448 24.46 -14.47 -9.08
N THR A 449 23.69 -13.55 -8.51
CA THR A 449 23.11 -12.44 -9.27
C THR A 449 23.18 -11.16 -8.47
N THR A 450 23.51 -10.06 -9.13
CA THR A 450 23.30 -8.72 -8.62
C THR A 450 22.28 -7.98 -9.47
N TYR A 451 21.50 -7.15 -8.81
CA TYR A 451 20.49 -6.29 -9.42
C TYR A 451 20.74 -4.85 -9.06
N ASP A 452 20.65 -3.97 -10.05
CA ASP A 452 20.65 -2.52 -9.87
C ASP A 452 19.41 -1.96 -10.56
N ASP A 453 18.58 -1.22 -9.81
CA ASP A 453 17.39 -0.57 -10.31
C ASP A 453 17.41 0.93 -9.98
N GLU A 454 17.22 1.74 -10.99
CA GLU A 454 17.14 3.20 -10.90
C GLU A 454 15.82 3.66 -11.48
N GLN A 455 14.93 4.20 -10.64
CA GLN A 455 13.63 4.73 -11.05
C GLN A 455 13.56 6.23 -10.78
N ILE A 456 13.15 6.98 -11.78
CA ILE A 456 12.86 8.41 -11.69
C ILE A 456 11.43 8.62 -12.14
N SER A 457 10.58 9.12 -11.26
CA SER A 457 9.18 9.38 -11.54
C SER A 457 8.83 10.84 -11.20
N LEU A 458 8.09 11.46 -12.11
CA LEU A 458 7.55 12.81 -11.97
C LEU A 458 6.06 12.78 -12.31
N ASP A 459 5.24 13.46 -11.52
CA ASP A 459 3.81 13.66 -11.78
C ASP A 459 3.43 15.09 -11.45
N ALA A 460 2.74 15.76 -12.36
CA ALA A 460 2.18 17.09 -12.17
C ALA A 460 0.69 17.06 -12.47
N ALA A 461 -0.13 17.52 -11.55
CA ALA A 461 -1.58 17.54 -11.67
C ALA A 461 -2.17 18.89 -11.26
N LEU A 462 -3.02 19.43 -12.10
CA LEU A 462 -3.86 20.58 -11.82
C LEU A 462 -5.27 20.08 -11.57
N ASN A 463 -5.75 20.28 -10.35
CA ASN A 463 -7.10 19.91 -9.92
C ASN A 463 -7.90 21.18 -9.67
N GLY A 464 -9.14 21.22 -10.10
CA GLY A 464 -9.98 22.36 -9.82
C GLY A 464 -11.46 22.14 -10.08
N ALA A 465 -12.24 23.10 -9.63
CA ALA A 465 -13.66 23.16 -9.87
C ALA A 465 -14.00 24.23 -10.91
N PHE A 466 -15.06 23.99 -11.66
CA PHE A 466 -15.66 24.97 -12.56
C PHE A 466 -17.19 24.91 -12.48
N TYR A 467 -17.84 26.01 -12.83
CA TYR A 467 -19.30 26.10 -12.79
C TYR A 467 -19.87 26.10 -14.19
N LEU A 468 -20.83 25.22 -14.44
CA LEU A 468 -21.56 25.14 -15.71
C LEU A 468 -23.03 24.80 -15.43
N LEU A 469 -23.96 25.55 -16.07
CA LEU A 469 -25.41 25.38 -15.89
C LEU A 469 -25.89 25.45 -14.42
N GLY A 470 -25.21 26.23 -13.60
CA GLY A 470 -25.52 26.40 -12.18
C GLY A 470 -25.00 25.31 -11.25
N GLN A 471 -24.38 24.28 -11.81
CA GLN A 471 -23.77 23.17 -11.02
C GLN A 471 -22.25 23.32 -10.96
N ARG A 472 -21.66 22.82 -9.87
CA ARG A 472 -20.23 22.74 -9.66
C ARG A 472 -19.72 21.41 -10.22
N HIS A 473 -18.73 21.49 -11.12
CA HIS A 473 -18.07 20.35 -11.75
C HIS A 473 -16.61 20.32 -11.32
N GLU A 474 -15.95 19.18 -11.50
CA GLU A 474 -14.54 19.03 -11.17
C GLU A 474 -13.74 18.60 -12.40
N LEU A 475 -12.50 19.08 -12.47
CA LEU A 475 -11.57 18.77 -13.54
C LEU A 475 -10.20 18.44 -12.95
N VAL A 476 -9.58 17.40 -13.46
CA VAL A 476 -8.17 17.14 -13.30
C VAL A 476 -7.50 17.09 -14.67
N PHE A 477 -6.38 17.77 -14.79
CA PHE A 477 -5.48 17.67 -15.92
C PHE A 477 -4.06 17.43 -15.40
N GLY A 478 -3.34 16.44 -15.99
CA GLY A 478 -1.99 16.16 -15.50
C GLY A 478 -1.11 15.52 -16.55
N ALA A 479 0.16 15.47 -16.19
CA ALA A 479 1.23 14.85 -16.96
C ALA A 479 2.15 14.08 -16.03
N ASN A 480 2.59 12.92 -16.46
CA ASN A 480 3.64 12.18 -15.75
C ASN A 480 4.71 11.64 -16.69
N ALA A 481 5.87 11.41 -16.13
CA ALA A 481 6.98 10.77 -16.81
C ALA A 481 7.72 9.87 -15.83
N ARG A 482 8.12 8.68 -16.31
CA ARG A 482 8.93 7.73 -15.57
C ARG A 482 10.06 7.23 -16.46
N LYS A 483 11.22 7.09 -15.86
CA LYS A 483 12.35 6.36 -16.42
C LYS A 483 12.76 5.28 -15.43
N ASP A 484 12.93 4.09 -15.95
CA ASP A 484 13.29 2.90 -15.22
C ASP A 484 14.51 2.28 -15.92
N ARG A 485 15.59 2.04 -15.17
CA ARG A 485 16.82 1.43 -15.67
C ARG A 485 17.16 0.26 -14.76
N PHE A 486 17.03 -0.93 -15.29
CA PHE A 486 17.30 -2.15 -14.59
C PHE A 486 18.51 -2.87 -15.16
N ILE A 487 19.45 -3.24 -14.32
CA ILE A 487 20.62 -4.04 -14.66
C ILE A 487 20.59 -5.31 -13.83
N ASN A 488 20.75 -6.45 -14.49
CA ASN A 488 20.91 -7.76 -13.89
C ASN A 488 22.25 -8.32 -14.35
N GLU A 489 23.11 -8.70 -13.41
CA GLU A 489 24.37 -9.39 -13.69
C GLU A 489 24.31 -10.77 -13.04
N SER A 490 24.26 -11.81 -13.86
CA SER A 490 24.02 -13.19 -13.41
C SER A 490 25.10 -14.15 -13.88
N ARG A 491 25.36 -15.16 -13.06
CA ARG A 491 26.11 -16.36 -13.44
C ARG A 491 25.52 -17.59 -12.79
N TYR A 492 25.52 -18.67 -13.53
CA TYR A 492 24.95 -19.95 -13.11
C TYR A 492 26.04 -21.00 -13.03
N ASN A 493 26.05 -21.80 -11.97
CA ASN A 493 26.85 -23.01 -11.96
C ASN A 493 25.92 -24.21 -12.15
N ASN A 494 26.00 -24.79 -13.34
CA ASN A 494 25.26 -25.99 -13.72
C ASN A 494 26.12 -27.25 -13.58
N ASN A 495 27.22 -27.20 -12.80
CA ASN A 495 28.01 -28.41 -12.55
C ASN A 495 27.27 -29.27 -11.51
N PRO A 496 26.52 -30.28 -11.98
CA PRO A 496 25.40 -30.80 -11.24
C PRO A 496 25.87 -31.86 -10.26
N SER A 497 25.84 -31.51 -8.97
CA SER A 497 25.72 -32.57 -7.97
C SER A 497 24.31 -33.13 -8.02
N VAL A 498 24.19 -34.43 -8.18
CA VAL A 498 22.93 -35.14 -8.03
C VAL A 498 22.81 -35.59 -6.58
N VAL A 499 21.68 -35.28 -5.95
CA VAL A 499 21.42 -35.62 -4.55
C VAL A 499 20.09 -36.37 -4.41
N ASP A 500 20.02 -37.21 -3.41
CA ASP A 500 18.76 -37.85 -2.98
C ASP A 500 18.01 -36.88 -2.08
N ILE A 501 16.74 -36.62 -2.37
CA ILE A 501 15.94 -35.62 -1.67
C ILE A 501 15.75 -35.93 -0.18
N LEU A 502 15.56 -37.21 0.17
CA LEU A 502 15.29 -37.61 1.55
C LEU A 502 16.55 -37.67 2.42
N GLY A 503 17.73 -37.79 1.79
CA GLY A 503 19.03 -37.76 2.44
C GLY A 503 19.80 -36.46 2.28
N PHE A 504 19.23 -35.46 1.66
CA PHE A 504 19.93 -34.21 1.35
C PHE A 504 20.23 -33.39 2.62
N ALA A 505 21.50 -33.07 2.79
CA ALA A 505 22.00 -32.21 3.88
C ALA A 505 22.56 -30.90 3.31
N PRO A 506 21.79 -29.80 3.33
CA PRO A 506 22.21 -28.51 2.78
C PRO A 506 23.50 -27.97 3.39
N SER A 507 23.80 -28.33 4.64
CA SER A 507 25.03 -27.94 5.33
C SER A 507 26.32 -28.49 4.69
N HIS A 508 26.21 -29.54 3.89
CA HIS A 508 27.34 -30.13 3.18
C HIS A 508 27.57 -29.53 1.79
N VAL A 509 26.68 -28.65 1.33
CA VAL A 509 26.83 -28.00 0.05
C VAL A 509 27.84 -26.86 0.17
N VAL A 510 28.96 -27.03 -0.52
CA VAL A 510 30.02 -26.01 -0.54
C VAL A 510 29.58 -24.80 -1.39
N SER A 511 29.95 -23.59 -0.94
CA SER A 511 29.71 -22.38 -1.70
C SER A 511 30.29 -22.49 -3.11
N PRO A 512 29.55 -22.13 -4.16
CA PRO A 512 30.00 -22.30 -5.53
C PRO A 512 31.20 -21.39 -5.85
N THR A 513 32.11 -21.91 -6.68
CA THR A 513 33.14 -21.10 -7.33
C THR A 513 32.83 -21.02 -8.81
N TYR A 514 32.87 -19.82 -9.35
CA TYR A 514 32.56 -19.60 -10.75
C TYR A 514 33.83 -19.35 -11.57
N SER A 515 33.94 -19.99 -12.73
CA SER A 515 35.09 -19.89 -13.64
C SER A 515 34.93 -18.83 -14.74
N TYR A 516 33.81 -18.09 -14.71
CA TYR A 516 33.47 -17.07 -15.68
C TYR A 516 32.81 -15.86 -15.01
N GLU A 517 32.87 -14.71 -15.70
CA GLU A 517 32.25 -13.47 -15.25
C GLU A 517 30.72 -13.54 -15.33
N ARG A 518 30.06 -12.67 -14.61
CA ARG A 518 28.61 -12.50 -14.70
C ARG A 518 28.24 -11.98 -16.09
N ILE A 519 27.11 -12.49 -16.62
CA ILE A 519 26.51 -11.97 -17.86
C ILE A 519 25.61 -10.82 -17.45
N GLN A 520 25.83 -9.65 -18.07
CA GLN A 520 25.04 -8.46 -17.77
C GLN A 520 23.85 -8.35 -18.73
N TYR A 521 22.68 -8.05 -18.16
CA TYR A 521 21.47 -7.69 -18.90
C TYR A 521 21.03 -6.29 -18.48
N ARG A 522 20.73 -5.43 -19.46
CA ARG A 522 20.34 -4.05 -19.21
C ARG A 522 19.06 -3.71 -19.94
N ASN A 523 18.05 -3.28 -19.17
CA ASN A 523 16.79 -2.81 -19.69
C ASN A 523 16.57 -1.34 -19.31
N VAL A 524 16.03 -0.57 -20.24
CA VAL A 524 15.62 0.82 -20.00
C VAL A 524 14.19 0.99 -20.49
N ARG A 525 13.31 1.44 -19.60
CA ARG A 525 11.93 1.76 -19.93
C ARG A 525 11.66 3.24 -19.64
N LYS A 526 10.95 3.89 -20.54
CA LYS A 526 10.50 5.27 -20.39
C LYS A 526 9.01 5.32 -20.67
N ASP A 527 8.24 5.72 -19.68
CA ASP A 527 6.80 5.95 -19.79
C ASP A 527 6.51 7.44 -19.67
N LYS A 528 5.58 7.94 -20.48
CA LYS A 528 5.08 9.30 -20.40
C LYS A 528 3.58 9.27 -20.61
N GLY A 529 2.87 10.20 -19.97
CA GLY A 529 1.43 10.32 -20.12
C GLY A 529 0.93 11.73 -19.94
N LEU A 530 -0.07 12.08 -20.72
CA LEU A 530 -0.95 13.21 -20.50
C LEU A 530 -2.33 12.65 -20.16
N TYR A 531 -2.94 13.09 -19.09
CA TYR A 531 -4.25 12.61 -18.68
C TYR A 531 -5.18 13.77 -18.29
N ALA A 532 -6.44 13.56 -18.53
CA ALA A 532 -7.49 14.47 -18.09
C ALA A 532 -8.72 13.66 -17.69
N ALA A 533 -9.40 14.10 -16.65
CA ALA A 533 -10.71 13.58 -16.28
C ALA A 533 -11.58 14.70 -15.72
N THR A 534 -12.87 14.64 -15.99
CA THR A 534 -13.85 15.57 -15.44
C THR A 534 -14.97 14.80 -14.76
N ARG A 535 -15.39 15.31 -13.60
CA ARG A 535 -16.63 14.91 -12.93
C ARG A 535 -17.69 15.96 -13.23
N LEU A 536 -18.63 15.59 -14.02
CA LEU A 536 -19.81 16.40 -14.34
C LEU A 536 -20.93 16.03 -13.36
N ASN A 537 -21.57 17.03 -12.80
CA ASN A 537 -22.71 16.89 -11.90
C ASN A 537 -23.96 17.51 -12.58
N PRO A 538 -24.65 16.77 -13.49
CA PRO A 538 -25.85 17.27 -14.18
C PRO A 538 -27.01 17.56 -13.25
N SER A 539 -27.08 16.86 -12.10
CA SER A 539 -27.98 17.12 -10.96
C SER A 539 -27.25 16.81 -9.66
N ASP A 540 -27.88 17.08 -8.55
CA ASP A 540 -27.32 16.80 -7.22
C ASP A 540 -27.09 15.29 -6.98
N ASP A 541 -27.89 14.43 -7.63
CA ASP A 541 -27.84 12.97 -7.46
C ASP A 541 -27.07 12.25 -8.57
N LEU A 542 -26.74 12.91 -9.69
CA LEU A 542 -26.12 12.26 -10.84
C LEU A 542 -24.71 12.82 -11.06
N HIS A 543 -23.74 11.93 -11.06
CA HIS A 543 -22.34 12.25 -11.28
C HIS A 543 -21.78 11.41 -12.44
N VAL A 544 -21.23 12.05 -13.45
CA VAL A 544 -20.65 11.40 -14.63
C VAL A 544 -19.16 11.73 -14.67
N ILE A 545 -18.31 10.73 -14.59
CA ILE A 545 -16.86 10.90 -14.68
C ILE A 545 -16.42 10.37 -16.03
N VAL A 546 -15.79 11.21 -16.82
CA VAL A 546 -15.16 10.82 -18.09
C VAL A 546 -13.73 11.31 -18.10
N GLY A 547 -12.85 10.47 -18.63
CA GLY A 547 -11.45 10.78 -18.72
C GLY A 547 -10.75 10.02 -19.82
N SER A 548 -9.55 10.45 -20.12
CA SER A 548 -8.67 9.77 -21.06
C SER A 548 -7.22 10.06 -20.77
N ARG A 549 -6.37 9.12 -21.14
CA ARG A 549 -4.93 9.28 -21.13
C ARG A 549 -4.35 9.03 -22.50
N PHE A 550 -3.38 9.85 -22.87
CA PHE A 550 -2.46 9.60 -23.98
C PHE A 550 -1.16 9.07 -23.39
N SER A 551 -0.73 7.89 -23.82
CA SER A 551 0.41 7.18 -23.24
C SER A 551 1.47 6.89 -24.30
N TRP A 552 2.72 7.07 -23.91
CA TRP A 552 3.91 6.74 -24.70
C TRP A 552 4.80 5.83 -23.88
N VAL A 553 5.26 4.74 -24.47
CA VAL A 553 6.23 3.81 -23.88
C VAL A 553 7.37 3.60 -24.85
N ASP A 554 8.62 3.71 -24.37
CA ASP A 554 9.84 3.39 -25.08
C ASP A 554 10.64 2.42 -24.22
N TYR A 555 10.82 1.20 -24.69
CA TYR A 555 11.58 0.16 -24.01
C TYR A 555 12.74 -0.28 -24.93
N ALA A 556 13.89 -0.49 -24.31
CA ALA A 556 15.06 -1.04 -24.95
C ALA A 556 15.76 -2.04 -24.02
N SER A 557 16.02 -3.24 -24.54
CA SER A 557 16.92 -4.21 -23.94
C SER A 557 18.23 -4.21 -24.73
N ALA A 558 19.35 -3.93 -24.08
CA ALA A 558 20.64 -3.84 -24.75
C ALA A 558 21.16 -5.19 -25.22
N ASP A 559 20.73 -6.28 -24.58
CA ASP A 559 21.33 -7.62 -24.79
C ASP A 559 20.60 -8.45 -25.83
N TYR A 560 19.32 -8.12 -26.08
CA TYR A 560 18.50 -8.84 -27.05
C TYR A 560 18.20 -8.02 -28.31
N ASP A 561 18.78 -6.80 -28.40
CA ASP A 561 18.45 -5.79 -29.44
C ASP A 561 16.92 -5.52 -29.55
N ASP A 562 16.20 -5.85 -28.49
CA ASP A 562 14.75 -5.66 -28.40
C ASP A 562 14.43 -4.20 -28.15
N ARG A 563 13.68 -3.61 -29.06
CA ARG A 563 13.11 -2.26 -28.89
C ARG A 563 11.67 -2.27 -29.27
N PHE A 564 10.84 -1.75 -28.41
CA PHE A 564 9.48 -1.49 -28.76
C PHE A 564 9.05 -0.09 -28.31
N LYS A 565 8.15 0.49 -29.07
CA LYS A 565 7.59 1.80 -28.82
C LYS A 565 6.09 1.75 -29.01
N GLU A 566 5.38 2.31 -28.05
CA GLU A 566 3.97 2.67 -28.21
C GLU A 566 3.88 4.19 -28.23
N ASN A 567 3.14 4.75 -29.21
CA ASN A 567 3.10 6.17 -29.41
C ASN A 567 1.66 6.70 -29.39
N GLY A 568 1.31 7.41 -28.32
CA GLY A 568 0.02 8.08 -28.21
C GLY A 568 -1.17 7.12 -28.03
N LYS A 569 -0.98 5.98 -27.36
CA LYS A 569 -2.08 5.07 -27.02
C LYS A 569 -3.10 5.79 -26.18
N VAL A 570 -4.35 5.82 -26.68
CA VAL A 570 -5.49 6.39 -25.98
C VAL A 570 -6.07 5.35 -25.03
N ILE A 571 -6.26 5.74 -23.79
CA ILE A 571 -6.82 4.89 -22.74
C ILE A 571 -8.04 5.61 -22.17
N PRO A 572 -9.26 5.14 -22.47
CA PRO A 572 -10.49 5.74 -21.99
C PRO A 572 -10.80 5.33 -20.54
N TYR A 573 -11.51 6.21 -19.86
CA TYR A 573 -12.13 6.02 -18.56
C TYR A 573 -13.53 6.60 -18.58
N ALA A 574 -14.50 5.87 -18.07
CA ALA A 574 -15.86 6.35 -17.90
C ALA A 574 -16.50 5.75 -16.64
N GLY A 575 -17.21 6.56 -15.89
CA GLY A 575 -17.96 6.14 -14.72
C GLY A 575 -19.22 6.98 -14.54
N VAL A 576 -20.25 6.37 -14.03
CA VAL A 576 -21.51 7.04 -13.65
C VAL A 576 -21.81 6.62 -12.22
N VAL A 577 -22.13 7.58 -11.37
CA VAL A 577 -22.61 7.37 -10.01
C VAL A 577 -23.96 8.05 -9.91
N TYR A 578 -24.95 7.33 -9.39
CA TYR A 578 -26.27 7.85 -9.10
C TYR A 578 -26.60 7.63 -7.63
N ASP A 579 -26.83 8.71 -6.91
CA ASP A 579 -27.20 8.70 -5.50
C ASP A 579 -28.66 8.32 -5.36
N LEU A 580 -28.91 7.14 -4.79
CA LEU A 580 -30.26 6.64 -4.50
C LEU A 580 -30.83 7.32 -3.26
N THR A 581 -29.95 7.63 -2.32
CA THR A 581 -30.20 8.36 -1.08
C THR A 581 -28.94 9.11 -0.69
N ASP A 582 -28.98 9.95 0.32
CA ASP A 582 -27.82 10.67 0.86
C ASP A 582 -26.66 9.72 1.25
N ASN A 583 -26.97 8.44 1.53
CA ASN A 583 -26.01 7.46 2.04
C ASN A 583 -25.77 6.27 1.10
N ALA A 584 -26.46 6.18 -0.03
CA ALA A 584 -26.40 5.02 -0.92
C ALA A 584 -26.29 5.44 -2.38
N SER A 585 -25.34 4.89 -3.11
CA SER A 585 -25.12 5.18 -4.52
C SER A 585 -24.95 3.89 -5.32
N VAL A 586 -25.55 3.86 -6.52
CA VAL A 586 -25.21 2.83 -7.53
C VAL A 586 -24.22 3.44 -8.52
N TYR A 587 -23.35 2.61 -9.05
CA TYR A 587 -22.41 3.04 -10.07
C TYR A 587 -22.23 2.01 -11.16
N ALA A 588 -21.78 2.50 -12.32
CA ALA A 588 -21.25 1.67 -13.40
C ALA A 588 -19.97 2.30 -13.92
N SER A 589 -18.98 1.49 -14.29
CA SER A 589 -17.73 1.99 -14.86
C SER A 589 -17.15 1.12 -15.95
N TYR A 590 -16.41 1.77 -16.83
CA TYR A 590 -15.52 1.18 -17.82
C TYR A 590 -14.13 1.77 -17.66
N THR A 591 -13.13 0.90 -17.50
CA THR A 591 -11.74 1.29 -17.41
C THR A 591 -10.88 0.40 -18.30
N GLU A 592 -9.83 0.95 -18.87
CA GLU A 592 -8.91 0.23 -19.76
C GLU A 592 -7.46 0.41 -19.30
N ILE A 593 -6.63 -0.56 -19.65
CA ILE A 593 -5.18 -0.55 -19.49
C ILE A 593 -4.58 -1.35 -20.64
N TYR A 594 -3.30 -1.17 -20.92
CA TYR A 594 -2.61 -1.97 -21.92
C TYR A 594 -1.23 -2.40 -21.42
N GLN A 595 -0.71 -3.47 -21.99
CA GLN A 595 0.64 -3.94 -21.72
C GLN A 595 1.36 -4.12 -23.05
N VAL A 596 2.51 -3.49 -23.19
CA VAL A 596 3.40 -3.73 -24.34
C VAL A 596 4.01 -5.12 -24.26
N GLN A 597 4.28 -5.73 -25.40
CA GLN A 597 4.87 -7.06 -25.48
C GLN A 597 6.03 -7.07 -26.48
N SER A 598 6.95 -8.02 -26.32
CA SER A 598 8.13 -8.22 -27.18
C SER A 598 8.04 -9.45 -28.08
N ASN A 599 6.82 -10.00 -28.28
CA ASN A 599 6.59 -11.17 -29.11
C ASN A 599 6.38 -10.77 -30.58
N TYR A 600 6.90 -11.59 -31.51
CA TYR A 600 6.86 -11.34 -32.94
C TYR A 600 6.05 -12.42 -33.67
N ASP A 601 5.35 -12.00 -34.74
CA ASP A 601 4.63 -12.90 -35.60
C ASP A 601 5.56 -13.62 -36.61
N ILE A 602 4.99 -14.50 -37.44
CA ILE A 602 5.71 -15.25 -38.48
C ILE A 602 6.32 -14.36 -39.57
N ASN A 603 5.89 -13.10 -39.66
CA ASN A 603 6.42 -12.09 -40.59
C ASN A 603 7.45 -11.18 -39.94
N ASN A 604 7.92 -11.47 -38.74
CA ASN A 604 8.81 -10.61 -37.96
C ASN A 604 8.18 -9.26 -37.58
N THR A 605 6.86 -9.19 -37.47
CA THR A 605 6.14 -8.01 -37.01
C THR A 605 5.88 -8.15 -35.50
N LEU A 606 6.20 -7.08 -34.75
CA LEU A 606 5.89 -7.02 -33.33
C LEU A 606 4.35 -7.08 -33.13
N LEU A 607 3.88 -7.95 -32.23
CA LEU A 607 2.47 -8.07 -31.92
C LEU A 607 1.94 -6.77 -31.27
N ASN A 608 0.64 -6.51 -31.50
CA ASN A 608 -0.03 -5.39 -30.84
C ASN A 608 0.01 -5.52 -29.30
N PRO A 609 -0.05 -4.41 -28.58
CA PRO A 609 -0.12 -4.46 -27.11
C PRO A 609 -1.31 -5.31 -26.63
N ILE A 610 -1.08 -6.07 -25.55
CA ILE A 610 -2.16 -6.72 -24.82
C ILE A 610 -3.06 -5.63 -24.26
N THR A 611 -4.37 -5.77 -24.40
CA THR A 611 -5.34 -4.82 -23.85
C THR A 611 -6.16 -5.47 -22.75
N GLY A 612 -6.36 -4.73 -21.67
CA GLY A 612 -7.17 -5.12 -20.52
C GLY A 612 -8.33 -4.16 -20.32
N SER A 613 -9.56 -4.66 -20.33
CA SER A 613 -10.77 -3.86 -20.07
C SER A 613 -11.48 -4.37 -18.83
N ASN A 614 -11.93 -3.47 -17.98
CA ASN A 614 -12.75 -3.77 -16.81
C ASN A 614 -14.12 -3.08 -16.92
N TYR A 615 -15.16 -3.87 -16.74
CA TYR A 615 -16.55 -3.43 -16.61
C TYR A 615 -17.01 -3.75 -15.20
N GLU A 616 -17.60 -2.77 -14.52
CA GLU A 616 -18.00 -2.93 -13.14
C GLU A 616 -19.33 -2.21 -12.89
N ILE A 617 -20.20 -2.85 -12.12
CA ILE A 617 -21.47 -2.28 -11.63
C ILE A 617 -21.52 -2.59 -10.15
N GLY A 618 -21.90 -1.60 -9.34
CA GLY A 618 -21.96 -1.83 -7.89
C GLY A 618 -22.88 -0.89 -7.14
N LEU A 619 -23.08 -1.24 -5.89
CA LEU A 619 -23.79 -0.46 -4.88
C LEU A 619 -22.80 -0.13 -3.76
N LYS A 620 -22.78 1.11 -3.34
CA LYS A 620 -21.98 1.58 -2.20
C LYS A 620 -22.85 2.31 -1.20
N ASN A 621 -22.61 2.06 0.07
CA ASN A 621 -23.30 2.76 1.14
C ASN A 621 -22.30 3.29 2.16
N GLU A 622 -22.69 4.39 2.78
CA GLU A 622 -21.99 5.07 3.86
C GLU A 622 -22.94 5.18 5.04
N PHE A 623 -22.53 4.71 6.21
CA PHE A 623 -23.31 4.75 7.44
C PHE A 623 -22.55 5.51 8.51
N TYR A 624 -23.28 6.08 9.47
CA TYR A 624 -22.72 6.79 10.61
C TYR A 624 -21.76 7.91 10.20
N ASP A 625 -22.17 8.73 9.22
CA ASP A 625 -21.38 9.83 8.68
C ASP A 625 -19.98 9.37 8.15
N GLY A 626 -19.93 8.22 7.47
CA GLY A 626 -18.72 7.67 6.84
C GLY A 626 -17.86 6.81 7.75
N LEU A 627 -18.26 6.59 9.00
CA LEU A 627 -17.53 5.70 9.89
C LEU A 627 -17.60 4.22 9.47
N LEU A 628 -18.64 3.82 8.72
CA LEU A 628 -18.79 2.50 8.13
C LEU A 628 -19.14 2.60 6.65
N ASN A 629 -18.28 2.05 5.80
CA ASN A 629 -18.47 1.96 4.36
C ASN A 629 -18.77 0.52 3.96
N THR A 630 -19.73 0.33 3.05
CA THR A 630 -20.04 -0.99 2.48
C THR A 630 -20.13 -0.90 0.96
N SER A 631 -19.73 -1.97 0.28
CA SER A 631 -19.81 -2.06 -1.18
C SER A 631 -20.12 -3.47 -1.64
N VAL A 632 -20.89 -3.57 -2.73
CA VAL A 632 -21.11 -4.79 -3.50
C VAL A 632 -20.84 -4.45 -4.96
N ALA A 633 -19.98 -5.21 -5.62
CA ALA A 633 -19.63 -5.00 -7.02
C ALA A 633 -19.68 -6.30 -7.81
N VAL A 634 -20.19 -6.25 -9.03
CA VAL A 634 -20.09 -7.30 -10.03
C VAL A 634 -19.18 -6.80 -11.14
N PHE A 635 -18.22 -7.62 -11.55
CA PHE A 635 -17.22 -7.22 -12.52
C PHE A 635 -17.04 -8.24 -13.66
N GLN A 636 -16.59 -7.75 -14.80
CA GLN A 636 -15.98 -8.52 -15.87
C GLN A 636 -14.68 -7.87 -16.30
N VAL A 637 -13.59 -8.63 -16.27
CA VAL A 637 -12.28 -8.22 -16.78
C VAL A 637 -11.95 -9.04 -18.01
N ASP A 638 -11.68 -8.40 -19.13
CA ASP A 638 -11.24 -9.04 -20.37
C ASP A 638 -9.78 -8.66 -20.64
N GLN A 639 -8.93 -9.63 -20.93
CA GLN A 639 -7.58 -9.41 -21.47
C GLN A 639 -7.50 -10.04 -22.86
N SER A 640 -7.12 -9.26 -23.86
CA SER A 640 -7.10 -9.64 -25.29
C SER A 640 -5.73 -9.42 -25.91
N HIS A 641 -5.49 -9.98 -27.10
CA HIS A 641 -4.21 -9.95 -27.83
C HIS A 641 -3.08 -10.69 -27.09
N LEU A 642 -3.44 -11.72 -26.28
CA LEU A 642 -2.44 -12.52 -25.63
C LEU A 642 -1.64 -13.32 -26.68
N PRO A 643 -0.31 -13.38 -26.56
CA PRO A 643 0.54 -14.11 -27.49
C PRO A 643 0.29 -15.62 -27.35
N GLN A 644 0.16 -16.31 -28.45
CA GLN A 644 0.08 -17.76 -28.52
C GLN A 644 1.16 -18.27 -29.46
N ALA A 645 1.92 -19.28 -29.02
CA ALA A 645 2.94 -19.89 -29.87
C ALA A 645 2.28 -20.55 -31.10
N VAL A 646 2.84 -20.27 -32.27
CA VAL A 646 2.43 -20.90 -33.54
C VAL A 646 3.03 -22.31 -33.60
N ALA A 647 2.20 -23.34 -33.61
CA ALA A 647 2.66 -24.73 -33.66
C ALA A 647 3.35 -25.04 -35.01
N GLY A 648 4.50 -25.71 -34.98
CA GLY A 648 5.22 -26.14 -36.16
C GLY A 648 5.97 -25.05 -36.92
N ALA A 649 6.13 -23.85 -36.33
CA ALA A 649 6.94 -22.81 -36.89
C ALA A 649 8.42 -23.10 -36.60
N ASP A 650 9.13 -23.76 -37.58
CA ASP A 650 10.59 -23.96 -37.54
C ASP A 650 11.37 -22.65 -37.81
N ARG A 651 10.78 -21.48 -37.52
CA ARG A 651 11.36 -20.17 -37.79
C ARG A 651 11.69 -19.44 -36.52
N ILE A 652 12.81 -18.74 -36.55
CA ILE A 652 13.17 -17.74 -35.54
C ILE A 652 12.41 -16.44 -35.87
N CYS A 653 11.61 -15.94 -34.95
CA CYS A 653 10.88 -14.69 -35.09
C CYS A 653 11.42 -13.65 -34.11
N GLY A 654 11.59 -12.42 -34.59
CA GLY A 654 12.17 -11.31 -33.83
C GLY A 654 13.67 -11.15 -33.98
N PRO A 655 14.21 -10.00 -33.55
CA PRO A 655 15.63 -9.74 -33.62
C PRO A 655 16.38 -10.66 -32.65
N GLY A 656 17.08 -11.58 -33.22
CA GLY A 656 18.26 -12.22 -32.64
C GLY A 656 18.09 -13.47 -31.81
N HIS A 657 16.96 -13.87 -31.22
CA HIS A 657 17.04 -14.97 -30.26
C HIS A 657 15.75 -15.75 -29.89
N SER A 658 14.59 -15.44 -30.40
CA SER A 658 13.42 -16.27 -30.14
C SER A 658 13.29 -17.37 -31.22
N SER A 659 13.27 -18.62 -30.82
CA SER A 659 12.91 -19.73 -31.68
C SER A 659 11.41 -19.92 -31.86
N THR A 660 10.59 -19.11 -31.20
CA THR A 660 9.11 -19.24 -31.19
C THR A 660 8.49 -18.03 -31.87
N CYS A 661 7.65 -18.27 -32.87
CA CYS A 661 6.77 -17.26 -33.44
C CYS A 661 5.42 -17.25 -32.72
N TYR A 662 4.80 -16.11 -32.63
CA TYR A 662 3.53 -15.92 -31.92
C TYR A 662 2.44 -15.35 -32.80
N GLU A 663 1.20 -15.56 -32.43
CA GLU A 663 0.02 -14.92 -33.02
C GLU A 663 -0.86 -14.30 -31.93
N GLU A 664 -1.68 -13.29 -32.29
CA GLU A 664 -2.63 -12.65 -31.39
C GLU A 664 -3.94 -13.43 -31.31
N GLY A 665 -3.99 -14.53 -30.58
CA GLY A 665 -5.17 -15.38 -30.54
C GLY A 665 -5.76 -15.56 -29.13
N GLY A 666 -4.95 -15.30 -28.11
CA GLY A 666 -5.32 -15.53 -26.73
C GLY A 666 -6.29 -14.46 -26.22
N LYS A 667 -7.32 -14.93 -25.52
CA LYS A 667 -8.22 -14.05 -24.76
C LYS A 667 -8.57 -14.71 -23.44
N VAL A 668 -8.42 -13.94 -22.35
CA VAL A 668 -8.81 -14.34 -21.00
C VAL A 668 -9.97 -13.47 -20.54
N ARG A 669 -10.93 -14.05 -19.87
CA ARG A 669 -12.04 -13.38 -19.22
C ARG A 669 -12.15 -13.80 -17.78
N ASN A 670 -12.29 -12.82 -16.89
CA ASN A 670 -12.62 -13.08 -15.51
C ASN A 670 -13.96 -12.42 -15.16
N ARG A 671 -14.87 -13.19 -14.59
CA ARG A 671 -16.15 -12.73 -14.04
C ARG A 671 -16.23 -13.06 -12.58
N GLY A 672 -16.77 -12.12 -11.83
CA GLY A 672 -16.90 -12.30 -10.41
C GLY A 672 -17.72 -11.23 -9.72
N PHE A 673 -17.75 -11.34 -8.40
CA PHE A 673 -18.34 -10.32 -7.56
C PHE A 673 -17.54 -10.18 -6.26
N GLU A 674 -17.63 -9.00 -5.68
CA GLU A 674 -16.95 -8.61 -4.44
C GLU A 674 -17.95 -7.99 -3.49
N VAL A 675 -17.80 -8.30 -2.21
CA VAL A 675 -18.54 -7.66 -1.10
C VAL A 675 -17.53 -7.18 -0.10
N GLU A 676 -17.67 -5.93 0.33
CA GLU A 676 -16.79 -5.33 1.33
C GLU A 676 -17.59 -4.50 2.33
N ALA A 677 -17.21 -4.58 3.59
CA ALA A 677 -17.64 -3.67 4.65
C ALA A 677 -16.39 -3.30 5.46
N SER A 678 -16.17 -2.01 5.74
CA SER A 678 -15.00 -1.54 6.49
C SER A 678 -15.37 -0.32 7.35
N GLY A 679 -14.94 -0.32 8.62
CA GLY A 679 -15.17 0.79 9.54
C GLY A 679 -15.73 0.38 10.89
N GLU A 680 -16.35 1.34 11.56
CA GLU A 680 -16.90 1.19 12.90
C GLU A 680 -18.35 0.70 12.82
N ILE A 681 -18.62 -0.49 13.37
CA ILE A 681 -19.96 -1.10 13.40
C ILE A 681 -20.77 -0.56 14.58
N LEU A 682 -20.11 -0.40 15.70
CA LEU A 682 -20.61 0.20 16.94
C LEU A 682 -19.48 1.01 17.57
N PRO A 683 -19.75 2.02 18.43
CA PRO A 683 -18.73 2.81 19.09
C PRO A 683 -17.62 1.94 19.72
N GLY A 684 -16.38 2.11 19.26
CA GLY A 684 -15.22 1.35 19.66
C GLY A 684 -15.10 -0.06 19.06
N TRP A 685 -15.97 -0.44 18.12
CA TRP A 685 -15.94 -1.74 17.44
C TRP A 685 -15.71 -1.58 15.95
N ASN A 686 -14.48 -1.73 15.52
CA ASN A 686 -14.11 -1.73 14.11
C ASN A 686 -14.14 -3.14 13.50
N ALA A 687 -14.54 -3.23 12.23
CA ALA A 687 -14.45 -4.46 11.47
C ALA A 687 -14.15 -4.20 9.98
N VAL A 688 -13.54 -5.20 9.35
CA VAL A 688 -13.44 -5.33 7.89
C VAL A 688 -13.96 -6.70 7.52
N LEU A 689 -14.86 -6.77 6.55
CA LEU A 689 -15.34 -7.99 5.91
C LEU A 689 -15.10 -7.86 4.41
N GLY A 690 -14.38 -8.80 3.84
CA GLY A 690 -14.16 -8.94 2.39
C GLY A 690 -14.54 -10.33 1.91
N TYR A 691 -15.37 -10.40 0.88
CA TYR A 691 -15.63 -11.62 0.14
C TYR A 691 -15.42 -11.39 -1.35
N THR A 692 -14.69 -12.31 -1.99
CA THR A 692 -14.45 -12.26 -3.44
C THR A 692 -14.74 -13.61 -4.05
N TYR A 693 -15.56 -13.62 -5.10
CA TYR A 693 -15.69 -14.73 -6.04
C TYR A 693 -15.11 -14.30 -7.39
N SER A 694 -14.25 -15.13 -7.98
CA SER A 694 -13.52 -14.80 -9.21
C SER A 694 -13.31 -16.09 -10.02
N HIS A 695 -13.60 -16.04 -11.33
CA HIS A 695 -13.42 -17.18 -12.21
C HIS A 695 -12.74 -16.76 -13.53
N PRO A 696 -11.42 -16.74 -13.55
CA PRO A 696 -10.65 -16.45 -14.76
C PRO A 696 -10.57 -17.69 -15.66
N GLU A 697 -10.88 -17.52 -16.96
CA GLU A 697 -10.87 -18.59 -17.96
C GLU A 697 -10.37 -18.10 -19.32
N TYR A 698 -9.79 -18.96 -20.12
CA TYR A 698 -9.50 -18.70 -21.51
C TYR A 698 -10.79 -18.76 -22.35
N VAL A 699 -11.19 -17.65 -22.95
CA VAL A 699 -12.37 -17.55 -23.82
C VAL A 699 -12.01 -17.48 -25.31
N GLY A 700 -10.72 -17.41 -25.64
CA GLY A 700 -10.18 -17.41 -27.00
C GLY A 700 -8.86 -18.15 -27.09
N GLY A 701 -8.49 -18.52 -28.33
CA GLY A 701 -7.25 -19.19 -28.62
C GLY A 701 -7.24 -20.71 -28.39
N THR A 702 -6.04 -21.30 -28.44
CA THR A 702 -5.84 -22.77 -28.34
C THR A 702 -6.23 -23.35 -26.98
N ARG A 703 -6.22 -22.53 -25.93
CA ARG A 703 -6.58 -22.92 -24.55
C ARG A 703 -8.04 -22.59 -24.17
N LYS A 704 -8.87 -22.20 -25.14
CA LYS A 704 -10.27 -21.84 -24.89
C LYS A 704 -11.01 -22.93 -24.09
N GLY A 705 -11.73 -22.49 -23.04
CA GLY A 705 -12.50 -23.35 -22.15
C GLY A 705 -11.70 -23.95 -20.99
N THR A 706 -10.44 -23.56 -20.81
CA THR A 706 -9.64 -23.95 -19.64
C THR A 706 -9.51 -22.80 -18.64
N ASP A 707 -9.32 -23.14 -17.37
CA ASP A 707 -9.08 -22.17 -16.32
C ASP A 707 -7.74 -21.41 -16.55
N TYR A 708 -7.68 -20.15 -16.11
CA TYR A 708 -6.51 -19.29 -16.17
C TYR A 708 -5.96 -19.02 -14.78
N ALA A 709 -4.62 -18.91 -14.63
CA ALA A 709 -3.93 -18.55 -13.41
C ALA A 709 -4.38 -19.34 -12.17
N THR A 710 -4.51 -20.66 -12.32
CA THR A 710 -5.07 -21.57 -11.29
C THR A 710 -4.20 -21.65 -10.05
N GLU A 711 -2.89 -21.40 -10.17
CA GLU A 711 -1.91 -21.41 -9.09
C GLU A 711 -1.92 -20.13 -8.26
N THR A 712 -2.42 -19.04 -8.83
CA THR A 712 -2.37 -17.70 -8.20
C THR A 712 -3.74 -17.08 -7.93
N SER A 713 -4.83 -17.71 -8.44
CA SER A 713 -6.17 -17.15 -8.39
C SER A 713 -7.17 -18.11 -7.74
N PRO A 714 -7.25 -18.12 -6.40
CA PRO A 714 -8.30 -18.89 -5.73
C PRO A 714 -9.68 -18.33 -6.12
N ARG A 715 -10.63 -19.24 -6.42
CA ARG A 715 -11.99 -18.83 -6.84
C ARG A 715 -12.78 -18.11 -5.74
N ARG A 716 -12.44 -18.35 -4.48
CA ARG A 716 -13.12 -17.76 -3.32
C ARG A 716 -12.09 -17.29 -2.31
N LEU A 717 -12.25 -16.04 -1.89
CA LEU A 717 -11.49 -15.44 -0.81
C LEU A 717 -12.47 -14.89 0.22
N VAL A 718 -12.25 -15.17 1.51
CA VAL A 718 -12.94 -14.54 2.64
C VAL A 718 -11.90 -13.92 3.53
N LYS A 719 -12.08 -12.67 3.88
CA LYS A 719 -11.22 -11.91 4.78
C LYS A 719 -12.10 -11.21 5.80
N LEU A 720 -11.83 -11.45 7.06
CA LEU A 720 -12.49 -10.78 8.17
C LEU A 720 -11.41 -10.28 9.12
N ALA A 721 -11.56 -9.05 9.58
CA ALA A 721 -10.76 -8.50 10.66
C ALA A 721 -11.66 -7.72 11.59
N THR A 722 -11.42 -7.77 12.88
CA THR A 722 -12.21 -7.04 13.86
C THR A 722 -11.36 -6.65 15.07
N ASN A 723 -11.70 -5.53 15.69
CA ASN A 723 -11.11 -5.07 16.94
C ASN A 723 -12.15 -4.32 17.74
N TYR A 724 -12.34 -4.71 18.99
CA TYR A 724 -13.34 -4.15 19.89
C TYR A 724 -12.71 -3.64 21.18
N ARG A 725 -12.96 -2.39 21.52
CA ARG A 725 -12.65 -1.81 22.83
C ARG A 725 -13.72 -2.25 23.82
N LEU A 726 -13.31 -2.99 24.84
CA LEU A 726 -14.24 -3.51 25.84
C LEU A 726 -14.85 -2.36 26.67
N PRO A 727 -16.13 -2.47 27.07
CA PRO A 727 -16.81 -1.42 27.81
C PRO A 727 -16.52 -1.47 29.32
N GLY A 728 -16.85 -0.37 30.01
CA GLY A 728 -16.84 -0.26 31.49
C GLY A 728 -15.42 -0.37 32.07
N GLU A 729 -15.24 -1.16 33.11
CA GLU A 729 -13.96 -1.34 33.82
C GLU A 729 -12.88 -2.01 32.96
N LEU A 730 -13.25 -2.58 31.80
CA LEU A 730 -12.36 -3.22 30.86
C LEU A 730 -12.00 -2.32 29.68
N ASP A 731 -12.31 -1.03 29.71
CA ASP A 731 -12.11 -0.09 28.61
C ASP A 731 -10.62 0.12 28.20
N ASN A 732 -9.70 -0.29 29.06
CA ASN A 732 -8.27 -0.37 28.78
C ASN A 732 -7.88 -1.53 27.83
N TRP A 733 -8.81 -2.46 27.60
CA TRP A 733 -8.58 -3.60 26.71
C TRP A 733 -9.22 -3.37 25.35
N ARG A 734 -8.45 -3.68 24.33
CA ARG A 734 -8.94 -3.86 22.95
C ARG A 734 -8.60 -5.27 22.53
N VAL A 735 -9.60 -6.01 22.06
CA VAL A 735 -9.45 -7.41 21.65
C VAL A 735 -9.96 -7.58 20.23
N GLY A 736 -9.31 -8.41 19.47
CA GLY A 736 -9.68 -8.61 18.08
C GLY A 736 -9.06 -9.85 17.47
N GLY A 737 -9.21 -9.95 16.17
CA GLY A 737 -8.62 -11.03 15.41
C GLY A 737 -8.96 -10.92 13.93
N SER A 738 -8.42 -11.86 13.16
CA SER A 738 -8.67 -11.97 11.73
C SER A 738 -8.96 -13.41 11.31
N LEU A 739 -9.71 -13.54 10.21
CA LEU A 739 -9.93 -14.79 9.49
C LEU A 739 -9.54 -14.59 8.03
N TYR A 740 -8.66 -15.42 7.54
CA TYR A 740 -8.36 -15.56 6.12
C TYR A 740 -8.79 -16.93 5.64
N HIS A 741 -9.56 -16.98 4.55
CA HIS A 741 -9.92 -18.24 3.88
C HIS A 741 -9.72 -18.12 2.38
N GLN A 742 -9.08 -19.12 1.79
CA GLN A 742 -9.03 -19.28 0.33
C GLN A 742 -9.47 -20.68 -0.11
N SER A 743 -10.10 -20.73 -1.28
CA SER A 743 -10.33 -22.00 -1.97
C SER A 743 -9.01 -22.55 -2.52
N LYS A 744 -9.05 -23.79 -3.03
CA LYS A 744 -7.87 -24.43 -3.59
C LYS A 744 -7.23 -23.65 -4.74
N VAL A 745 -5.90 -23.81 -4.87
CA VAL A 745 -5.08 -23.37 -6.01
C VAL A 745 -4.21 -24.54 -6.48
N TYR A 746 -3.82 -24.56 -7.75
CA TYR A 746 -3.02 -25.66 -8.31
C TYR A 746 -2.30 -25.23 -9.60
N LEU A 747 -1.15 -25.88 -9.87
CA LEU A 747 -0.49 -25.83 -11.17
C LEU A 747 -0.13 -27.27 -11.61
N GLY A 748 -0.73 -27.70 -12.71
CA GLY A 748 -0.61 -29.10 -13.12
C GLY A 748 -1.16 -30.05 -12.06
N SER A 749 -0.31 -30.97 -11.58
CA SER A 749 -0.62 -31.92 -10.51
C SER A 749 -0.33 -31.41 -9.10
N VAL A 750 0.38 -30.30 -8.94
CA VAL A 750 0.69 -29.74 -7.61
C VAL A 750 -0.47 -28.89 -7.12
N GLU A 751 -1.03 -29.23 -5.97
CA GLU A 751 -2.23 -28.58 -5.43
C GLU A 751 -2.03 -28.14 -3.97
N GLN A 752 -2.51 -26.95 -3.64
CA GLN A 752 -2.84 -26.53 -2.28
C GLN A 752 -4.35 -26.55 -2.11
N GLY A 753 -4.85 -27.43 -1.27
CA GLY A 753 -6.27 -27.49 -0.93
C GLY A 753 -6.76 -26.21 -0.24
N ALA A 754 -8.08 -26.07 -0.14
CA ALA A 754 -8.66 -24.93 0.59
C ALA A 754 -8.21 -24.90 2.06
N TYR A 755 -7.95 -23.71 2.59
CA TYR A 755 -7.56 -23.54 3.99
C TYR A 755 -8.08 -22.25 4.61
N SER A 756 -8.07 -22.22 5.94
CA SER A 756 -8.40 -21.03 6.74
C SER A 756 -7.32 -20.80 7.77
N LEU A 757 -7.01 -19.53 8.01
CA LEU A 757 -6.12 -19.05 9.08
C LEU A 757 -6.92 -18.15 9.99
N VAL A 758 -6.68 -18.26 11.29
CA VAL A 758 -7.27 -17.41 12.33
C VAL A 758 -6.15 -16.82 13.15
N ASP A 759 -6.18 -15.50 13.29
CA ASP A 759 -5.26 -14.75 14.14
C ASP A 759 -6.04 -14.03 15.23
N LEU A 760 -5.44 -13.85 16.39
CA LEU A 760 -6.02 -13.12 17.53
C LEU A 760 -5.07 -12.01 17.98
N ASN A 761 -5.63 -10.92 18.45
CA ASN A 761 -4.87 -9.84 19.03
C ASN A 761 -5.53 -9.32 20.32
N ALA A 762 -4.72 -8.82 21.22
CA ALA A 762 -5.15 -8.13 22.43
C ALA A 762 -4.20 -6.98 22.71
N ASN A 763 -4.74 -5.80 22.95
CA ASN A 763 -4.00 -4.61 23.36
C ASN A 763 -4.51 -4.16 24.73
N TYR A 764 -3.59 -3.90 25.63
CA TYR A 764 -3.87 -3.40 26.98
C TYR A 764 -3.23 -2.03 27.19
N GLN A 765 -4.04 -1.02 27.46
CA GLN A 765 -3.57 0.32 27.79
C GLN A 765 -3.16 0.36 29.25
N ILE A 766 -1.85 0.33 29.53
CA ILE A 766 -1.30 0.31 30.91
C ILE A 766 -1.50 1.66 31.59
N ASN A 767 -1.29 2.74 30.82
CA ASN A 767 -1.59 4.10 31.23
C ASN A 767 -1.79 4.97 29.97
N LYS A 768 -2.01 6.28 30.10
CA LYS A 768 -2.31 7.16 28.96
C LYS A 768 -1.28 7.13 27.83
N ASN A 769 -0.03 6.76 28.12
CA ASN A 769 1.07 6.79 27.17
C ASN A 769 1.66 5.41 26.84
N LEU A 770 1.40 4.38 27.67
CA LEU A 770 2.03 3.07 27.56
C LEU A 770 0.99 1.99 27.31
N SER A 771 1.18 1.19 26.29
CA SER A 771 0.36 0.02 26.00
C SER A 771 1.21 -1.22 25.72
N ALA A 772 0.62 -2.39 25.95
CA ALA A 772 1.18 -3.68 25.61
C ALA A 772 0.24 -4.41 24.66
N GLN A 773 0.78 -5.01 23.60
CA GLN A 773 0.03 -5.75 22.60
C GLN A 773 0.55 -7.17 22.46
N LEU A 774 -0.37 -8.14 22.36
CA LEU A 774 -0.11 -9.53 22.01
C LEU A 774 -0.79 -9.85 20.70
N ASN A 775 -0.06 -10.42 19.74
CA ASN A 775 -0.58 -10.98 18.51
C ASN A 775 -0.28 -12.49 18.50
N LEU A 776 -1.30 -13.30 18.19
CA LEU A 776 -1.20 -14.76 18.02
C LEU A 776 -1.64 -15.07 16.59
N ASN A 777 -0.73 -15.54 15.75
CA ASN A 777 -0.99 -15.83 14.36
C ASN A 777 -1.15 -17.33 14.15
N ASN A 778 -2.01 -17.72 13.18
CA ASN A 778 -2.32 -19.12 12.87
C ASN A 778 -2.62 -19.92 14.14
N VAL A 779 -3.58 -19.45 14.94
CA VAL A 779 -3.89 -19.97 16.30
C VAL A 779 -4.13 -21.48 16.31
N PHE A 780 -4.74 -22.02 15.24
CA PHE A 780 -5.04 -23.46 15.10
C PHE A 780 -3.88 -24.27 14.53
N ASP A 781 -2.71 -23.66 14.33
CA ASP A 781 -1.52 -24.28 13.75
C ASP A 781 -1.80 -25.01 12.42
N LYS A 782 -2.63 -24.37 11.58
CA LYS A 782 -2.96 -24.95 10.26
C LYS A 782 -1.69 -25.06 9.41
N GLN A 783 -1.41 -26.28 8.95
CA GLN A 783 -0.38 -26.52 7.95
C GLN A 783 -0.95 -26.26 6.55
N TYR A 784 -0.25 -25.46 5.77
CA TYR A 784 -0.62 -25.07 4.42
C TYR A 784 0.63 -24.68 3.63
N TYR A 785 0.50 -24.59 2.30
CA TYR A 785 1.52 -24.04 1.44
C TYR A 785 1.13 -22.60 1.05
N SER A 786 2.03 -21.65 1.30
CA SER A 786 1.85 -20.23 0.93
C SER A 786 2.01 -19.99 -0.57
N ALA A 787 2.71 -20.90 -1.25
CA ALA A 787 2.81 -20.94 -2.70
C ALA A 787 2.95 -22.39 -3.16
N VAL A 788 2.36 -22.68 -4.33
CA VAL A 788 2.56 -23.93 -5.09
C VAL A 788 2.88 -23.57 -6.54
N TYR A 789 3.86 -24.23 -7.11
CA TYR A 789 4.26 -23.99 -8.49
C TYR A 789 4.39 -25.31 -9.27
N ASN A 790 5.55 -25.94 -9.28
CA ASN A 790 5.73 -27.18 -10.05
C ASN A 790 6.48 -28.25 -9.24
N SER A 791 6.71 -29.43 -9.85
CA SER A 791 7.39 -30.53 -9.18
C SER A 791 8.86 -30.27 -8.85
N ASN A 792 9.49 -29.30 -9.48
CA ASN A 792 10.90 -28.99 -9.25
C ASN A 792 11.13 -28.03 -8.11
N LEU A 793 10.34 -26.93 -8.06
CA LEU A 793 10.60 -25.79 -7.20
C LEU A 793 9.38 -24.88 -7.05
N GLY A 794 9.49 -23.87 -6.18
CA GLY A 794 8.49 -22.82 -6.02
C GLY A 794 7.37 -23.17 -5.05
N ASN A 795 7.52 -24.21 -4.25
CA ASN A 795 6.53 -24.57 -3.23
C ASN A 795 7.07 -24.22 -1.85
N TYR A 796 6.28 -23.51 -1.04
CA TYR A 796 6.72 -23.03 0.27
C TYR A 796 5.67 -23.30 1.32
N TYR A 797 6.06 -23.82 2.48
CA TYR A 797 5.16 -23.87 3.63
C TYR A 797 4.78 -22.47 4.09
N GLY A 798 3.54 -22.31 4.55
CA GLY A 798 3.12 -21.14 5.30
C GLY A 798 3.55 -21.21 6.76
N GLU A 799 3.59 -20.05 7.41
CA GLU A 799 4.05 -19.91 8.79
C GLU A 799 3.23 -20.77 9.76
N PRO A 800 3.86 -21.53 10.67
CA PRO A 800 3.22 -22.18 11.81
C PRO A 800 2.59 -21.15 12.76
N ARG A 801 1.86 -21.64 13.77
CA ARG A 801 1.42 -20.81 14.88
C ARG A 801 2.62 -20.08 15.50
N ASN A 802 2.45 -18.75 15.66
CA ASN A 802 3.47 -17.89 16.23
C ASN A 802 2.84 -16.76 17.04
N PHE A 803 3.67 -16.05 17.80
CA PHE A 803 3.25 -14.91 18.60
C PHE A 803 4.23 -13.76 18.50
N ALA A 804 3.73 -12.54 18.75
CA ALA A 804 4.53 -11.35 18.97
C ALA A 804 3.97 -10.56 20.14
N VAL A 805 4.85 -10.01 20.98
CA VAL A 805 4.52 -9.07 22.06
C VAL A 805 5.20 -7.75 21.75
N THR A 806 4.45 -6.67 21.81
CA THR A 806 4.95 -5.31 21.57
C THR A 806 4.60 -4.41 22.74
N LEU A 807 5.56 -3.69 23.26
CA LEU A 807 5.38 -2.60 24.22
C LEU A 807 5.52 -1.29 23.45
N ARG A 808 4.50 -0.42 23.56
CA ARG A 808 4.41 0.85 22.83
C ARG A 808 4.25 2.00 23.80
N TYR A 809 5.12 2.99 23.65
CA TYR A 809 4.99 4.31 24.28
C TYR A 809 4.57 5.34 23.22
N GLU A 810 3.55 6.13 23.53
CA GLU A 810 3.06 7.21 22.66
C GLU A 810 2.61 8.40 23.54
N ASN A 811 3.01 9.62 23.16
CA ASN A 811 2.61 10.85 23.87
C ASN A 811 1.76 11.77 23.01
#